data_9b0cb0af5e2ddf7098b22faa366b3eb7
#
_entry.id   9b0cb0af5e2ddf7098b22faa366b3eb7
#
_cell.length_a   1.000
_cell.length_b   1.000
_cell.length_c   1.000
_cell.angle_alpha   90.00
_cell.angle_beta   90.00
_cell.angle_gamma   90.00
#
_symmetry.space_group_name_H-M   'P 1'
#
loop_
_entity.id
_entity.type
_entity.pdbx_description
1 polymer ?
#
loop_
_entity_poly.entity_id
_entity_poly.type
_entity_poly.pdbx_seq_one_letter_code
_entity_poly.pdbx_strand_id
1 'polypeptide(L)'
;MNYRPEIDGLRALGLLAVIFAHAGFAAFDGGYIGVDIFFVISGYLITKVILREYAEGRFSIGRFYARRVRRILPALFFVLLCTIPFAWMWLLPDAYEQFSKSLMAATLSLSNIYFLRNTGYFSPETAEVPLIHTWSLGLEEQFYLLFPLLFLFRLKIRTIFSVVLALALGSLLLSEAGSRFFPVANYYLLPTRVWEILLGSICAFQVFGKDRRTSNVLAAAGLSLVILSIFLFDPSLNIPSLVALLPTGGTALILLFASQTSIIGRILALSPLVWLGRISFSAYLWHQPVFAFWRIRSPEPPSTIVMCGLIALVLLLSALSWYFVEQPFRGQRVRFAKLACAACALAVGLVGFGAWGDVKEGLPSRLPNNVREFVDRTTWNDHCLFQREDGIPALPSMECMFNIGSGRTIAVWGDSIGASISPALQEEFKRRNIGMVQLTHGFCAPILGVSVARDEGAANCEEFNRRALDYLAASNVETVILSASWVSFLAAPYMQIDSEVYANGAIPLQSIADNLRETVQRLEATGKQVVIVYPAPRFDKPVVDLMASRMLRGDPAPSFEFSKADFEANTGRAYQLLNSGLPQDVSKVLPEQLFCDPTSKGGCYFGLDGVAYIADRGHYTRAGAERIAAAVADELFGADGITGSIPLPLN
;
A
#
# COMPACT_ATOMS: atom_id res chain seq x y z
N MET A 1 -17.82 -36.62 -14.06
CA MET A 1 -18.36 -35.57 -13.19
C MET A 1 -19.37 -34.78 -14.00
N ASN A 2 -20.60 -34.66 -13.54
CA ASN A 2 -21.53 -33.75 -14.19
C ASN A 2 -21.04 -32.30 -14.01
N TYR A 3 -21.02 -31.57 -15.08
CA TYR A 3 -20.67 -30.16 -15.09
C TYR A 3 -21.68 -29.37 -14.26
N ARG A 4 -21.16 -28.39 -13.47
CA ARG A 4 -21.94 -27.58 -12.54
C ARG A 4 -21.85 -26.12 -12.93
N PRO A 5 -22.72 -25.63 -13.84
CA PRO A 5 -22.66 -24.23 -14.32
C PRO A 5 -22.90 -23.21 -13.21
N GLU A 6 -23.64 -23.55 -12.14
CA GLU A 6 -23.87 -22.69 -10.99
C GLU A 6 -22.57 -22.34 -10.22
N ILE A 7 -21.53 -23.17 -10.32
CA ILE A 7 -20.22 -22.85 -9.74
C ILE A 7 -19.50 -21.78 -10.58
N ASP A 8 -19.62 -21.85 -11.91
CA ASP A 8 -19.06 -20.79 -12.75
C ASP A 8 -19.80 -19.46 -12.52
N GLY A 9 -21.14 -19.48 -12.33
CA GLY A 9 -21.89 -18.28 -11.93
C GLY A 9 -21.47 -17.72 -10.57
N LEU A 10 -21.16 -18.59 -9.59
CA LEU A 10 -20.63 -18.15 -8.30
C LEU A 10 -19.23 -17.52 -8.43
N ARG A 11 -18.38 -18.06 -9.32
CA ARG A 11 -17.08 -17.45 -9.67
C ARG A 11 -17.26 -16.08 -10.33
N ALA A 12 -18.30 -15.92 -11.19
CA ALA A 12 -18.62 -14.63 -11.78
C ALA A 12 -19.01 -13.60 -10.71
N LEU A 13 -19.78 -13.98 -9.70
CA LEU A 13 -20.15 -13.11 -8.60
C LEU A 13 -18.91 -12.64 -7.82
N GLY A 14 -18.03 -13.56 -7.42
CA GLY A 14 -16.77 -13.21 -6.74
C GLY A 14 -15.85 -12.32 -7.60
N LEU A 15 -15.76 -12.58 -8.91
CA LEU A 15 -14.99 -11.77 -9.85
C LEU A 15 -15.52 -10.34 -9.93
N LEU A 16 -16.83 -10.17 -10.13
CA LEU A 16 -17.46 -8.85 -10.26
C LEU A 16 -17.30 -8.04 -8.98
N ALA A 17 -17.42 -8.67 -7.81
CA ALA A 17 -17.19 -8.02 -6.53
C ALA A 17 -15.76 -7.44 -6.46
N VAL A 18 -14.74 -8.25 -6.77
CA VAL A 18 -13.34 -7.79 -6.79
C VAL A 18 -13.11 -6.68 -7.81
N ILE A 19 -13.63 -6.83 -9.04
CA ILE A 19 -13.42 -5.83 -10.10
C ILE A 19 -14.04 -4.49 -9.71
N PHE A 20 -15.28 -4.48 -9.18
CA PHE A 20 -15.96 -3.24 -8.81
C PHE A 20 -15.33 -2.57 -7.59
N ALA A 21 -14.87 -3.33 -6.60
CA ALA A 21 -14.11 -2.80 -5.48
C ALA A 21 -12.80 -2.15 -5.96
N HIS A 22 -12.00 -2.85 -6.76
CA HIS A 22 -10.75 -2.30 -7.30
C HIS A 22 -10.98 -1.17 -8.33
N ALA A 23 -12.17 -1.09 -8.93
CA ALA A 23 -12.58 0.07 -9.74
C ALA A 23 -12.88 1.31 -8.90
N GLY A 24 -13.02 1.19 -7.57
CA GLY A 24 -13.30 2.29 -6.66
C GLY A 24 -14.79 2.66 -6.60
N PHE A 25 -15.68 1.72 -6.89
CA PHE A 25 -17.13 1.94 -6.72
C PHE A 25 -17.49 1.74 -5.24
N ALA A 26 -17.74 2.82 -4.51
CA ALA A 26 -18.00 2.81 -3.07
C ALA A 26 -19.10 1.84 -2.62
N ALA A 27 -20.14 1.61 -3.45
CA ALA A 27 -21.15 0.60 -3.14
C ALA A 27 -20.59 -0.84 -3.04
N PHE A 28 -19.39 -1.09 -3.53
CA PHE A 28 -18.73 -2.40 -3.56
C PHE A 28 -17.46 -2.45 -2.69
N ASP A 29 -17.33 -1.58 -1.69
CA ASP A 29 -16.15 -1.54 -0.83
C ASP A 29 -15.87 -2.89 -0.16
N GLY A 30 -16.89 -3.65 0.21
CA GLY A 30 -16.74 -5.03 0.69
C GLY A 30 -16.40 -6.07 -0.40
N GLY A 31 -16.25 -5.67 -1.66
CA GLY A 31 -16.02 -6.61 -2.78
C GLY A 31 -14.68 -7.35 -2.74
N TYR A 32 -13.73 -6.93 -1.91
CA TYR A 32 -12.49 -7.67 -1.66
C TYR A 32 -12.73 -9.11 -1.15
N ILE A 33 -13.89 -9.38 -0.51
CA ILE A 33 -14.30 -10.73 -0.08
C ILE A 33 -14.52 -11.70 -1.27
N GLY A 34 -14.55 -11.20 -2.49
CA GLY A 34 -14.58 -12.05 -3.67
C GLY A 34 -13.41 -13.02 -3.74
N VAL A 35 -12.25 -12.68 -3.13
CA VAL A 35 -11.10 -13.58 -2.98
C VAL A 35 -11.45 -14.76 -2.06
N ASP A 36 -12.14 -14.51 -0.95
CA ASP A 36 -12.56 -15.54 0.00
C ASP A 36 -13.53 -16.53 -0.66
N ILE A 37 -14.43 -16.03 -1.53
CA ILE A 37 -15.31 -16.86 -2.37
C ILE A 37 -14.47 -17.77 -3.28
N PHE A 38 -13.43 -17.24 -3.93
CA PHE A 38 -12.53 -18.05 -4.77
C PHE A 38 -11.78 -19.09 -3.97
N PHE A 39 -11.31 -18.79 -2.78
CA PHE A 39 -10.63 -19.74 -1.91
C PHE A 39 -11.51 -20.93 -1.55
N VAL A 40 -12.77 -20.70 -1.16
CA VAL A 40 -13.73 -21.78 -0.87
C VAL A 40 -14.02 -22.60 -2.12
N ILE A 41 -14.25 -21.97 -3.28
CA ILE A 41 -14.49 -22.69 -4.55
C ILE A 41 -13.26 -23.53 -4.94
N SER A 42 -12.06 -22.97 -4.82
CA SER A 42 -10.80 -23.65 -5.13
C SER A 42 -10.60 -24.89 -4.26
N GLY A 43 -10.77 -24.77 -2.96
CA GLY A 43 -10.72 -25.89 -2.03
C GLY A 43 -11.72 -27.00 -2.39
N TYR A 44 -12.96 -26.62 -2.68
CA TYR A 44 -14.01 -27.57 -3.09
C TYR A 44 -13.64 -28.32 -4.37
N LEU A 45 -13.26 -27.61 -5.42
CA LEU A 45 -12.99 -28.21 -6.73
C LEU A 45 -11.76 -29.12 -6.71
N ILE A 46 -10.69 -28.70 -6.06
CA ILE A 46 -9.44 -29.46 -5.95
C ILE A 46 -9.67 -30.74 -5.15
N THR A 47 -10.26 -30.62 -3.99
CA THR A 47 -10.52 -31.76 -3.11
C THR A 47 -11.45 -32.77 -3.77
N LYS A 48 -12.49 -32.32 -4.46
CA LYS A 48 -13.41 -33.18 -5.19
C LYS A 48 -12.72 -34.02 -6.28
N VAL A 49 -11.77 -33.42 -7.01
CA VAL A 49 -10.96 -34.13 -8.01
C VAL A 49 -10.05 -35.16 -7.35
N ILE A 50 -9.35 -34.78 -6.30
CA ILE A 50 -8.41 -35.64 -5.58
C ILE A 50 -9.15 -36.82 -4.94
N LEU A 51 -10.26 -36.58 -4.22
CA LEU A 51 -11.06 -37.62 -3.56
C LEU A 51 -11.54 -38.68 -4.55
N ARG A 52 -12.01 -38.25 -5.72
CA ARG A 52 -12.45 -39.19 -6.77
C ARG A 52 -11.30 -40.06 -7.24
N GLU A 53 -10.18 -39.45 -7.65
CA GLU A 53 -9.02 -40.22 -8.13
C GLU A 53 -8.43 -41.13 -7.05
N TYR A 54 -8.47 -40.67 -5.79
CA TYR A 54 -8.01 -41.44 -4.64
C TYR A 54 -8.88 -42.67 -4.38
N ALA A 55 -10.21 -42.49 -4.37
CA ALA A 55 -11.15 -43.59 -4.18
C ALA A 55 -11.10 -44.61 -5.32
N GLU A 56 -10.82 -44.17 -6.56
CA GLU A 56 -10.64 -45.05 -7.72
C GLU A 56 -9.23 -45.67 -7.79
N GLY A 57 -8.35 -45.44 -6.80
CA GLY A 57 -6.97 -45.93 -6.78
C GLY A 57 -6.07 -45.35 -7.89
N ARG A 58 -6.52 -44.28 -8.55
CA ARG A 58 -5.85 -43.68 -9.71
C ARG A 58 -5.16 -42.32 -9.40
N PHE A 59 -5.14 -41.89 -8.14
CA PHE A 59 -4.50 -40.65 -7.77
C PHE A 59 -3.02 -40.67 -8.09
N SER A 60 -2.54 -39.61 -8.74
CA SER A 60 -1.14 -39.42 -9.08
C SER A 60 -0.77 -37.94 -8.91
N ILE A 61 0.19 -37.66 -8.03
CA ILE A 61 0.63 -36.31 -7.74
C ILE A 61 1.21 -35.62 -8.99
N GLY A 62 1.98 -36.34 -9.80
CA GLY A 62 2.54 -35.80 -11.05
C GLY A 62 1.46 -35.41 -12.05
N ARG A 63 0.39 -36.23 -12.21
CA ARG A 63 -0.76 -35.87 -13.05
C ARG A 63 -1.55 -34.68 -12.47
N PHE A 64 -1.64 -34.60 -11.17
CA PHE A 64 -2.28 -33.46 -10.50
C PHE A 64 -1.52 -32.15 -10.82
N TYR A 65 -0.23 -32.09 -10.59
CA TYR A 65 0.59 -30.89 -10.89
C TYR A 65 0.60 -30.57 -12.39
N ALA A 66 0.69 -31.58 -13.25
CA ALA A 66 0.62 -31.35 -14.70
C ALA A 66 -0.67 -30.63 -15.12
N ARG A 67 -1.82 -30.95 -14.50
CA ARG A 67 -3.10 -30.25 -14.76
C ARG A 67 -3.09 -28.80 -14.23
N ARG A 68 -2.46 -28.55 -13.08
CA ARG A 68 -2.34 -27.19 -12.50
C ARG A 68 -1.46 -26.31 -13.37
N VAL A 69 -0.26 -26.79 -13.71
CA VAL A 69 0.67 -26.09 -14.61
C VAL A 69 -0.02 -25.71 -15.93
N ARG A 70 -0.74 -26.63 -16.57
CA ARG A 70 -1.47 -26.35 -17.82
C ARG A 70 -2.57 -25.31 -17.67
N ARG A 71 -3.15 -25.19 -16.49
CA ARG A 71 -4.27 -24.28 -16.23
C ARG A 71 -3.82 -22.87 -15.85
N ILE A 72 -2.71 -22.75 -15.12
CA ILE A 72 -2.33 -21.52 -14.42
C ILE A 72 -1.18 -20.82 -15.12
N LEU A 73 -0.04 -21.49 -15.32
CA LEU A 73 1.17 -20.85 -15.80
C LEU A 73 1.05 -20.16 -17.18
N PRO A 74 0.36 -20.73 -18.21
CA PRO A 74 0.29 -20.04 -19.50
C PRO A 74 -0.38 -18.67 -19.43
N ALA A 75 -1.51 -18.54 -18.72
CA ALA A 75 -2.21 -17.27 -18.60
C ALA A 75 -1.45 -16.31 -17.68
N LEU A 76 -0.90 -16.79 -16.54
CA LEU A 76 -0.11 -15.98 -15.64
C LEU A 76 1.08 -15.36 -16.36
N PHE A 77 1.92 -16.18 -16.98
CA PHE A 77 3.12 -15.72 -17.66
C PHE A 77 2.81 -14.81 -18.85
N PHE A 78 1.71 -15.07 -19.56
CA PHE A 78 1.27 -14.19 -20.63
C PHE A 78 0.93 -12.79 -20.11
N VAL A 79 0.16 -12.69 -19.02
CA VAL A 79 -0.15 -11.39 -18.42
C VAL A 79 1.11 -10.71 -17.87
N LEU A 80 1.98 -11.45 -17.16
CA LEU A 80 3.25 -10.90 -16.67
C LEU A 80 4.10 -10.32 -17.81
N LEU A 81 4.25 -11.04 -18.92
CA LEU A 81 4.95 -10.54 -20.11
C LEU A 81 4.31 -9.29 -20.70
N CYS A 82 2.99 -9.26 -20.78
CA CYS A 82 2.25 -8.10 -21.30
C CYS A 82 2.37 -6.87 -20.39
N THR A 83 2.61 -7.03 -19.10
CA THR A 83 2.78 -5.90 -18.18
C THR A 83 4.15 -5.24 -18.29
N ILE A 84 5.20 -5.98 -18.70
CA ILE A 84 6.58 -5.48 -18.77
C ILE A 84 6.73 -4.21 -19.65
N PRO A 85 6.21 -4.15 -20.89
CA PRO A 85 6.36 -2.97 -21.73
C PRO A 85 5.75 -1.70 -21.11
N PHE A 86 4.60 -1.83 -20.46
CA PHE A 86 3.94 -0.69 -19.81
C PHE A 86 4.70 -0.25 -18.56
N ALA A 87 5.16 -1.20 -17.76
CA ALA A 87 6.02 -0.90 -16.61
C ALA A 87 7.32 -0.20 -17.05
N TRP A 88 7.95 -0.69 -18.12
CA TRP A 88 9.16 -0.11 -18.69
C TRP A 88 8.96 1.35 -19.12
N MET A 89 7.84 1.66 -19.77
CA MET A 89 7.57 2.99 -20.31
C MET A 89 7.03 4.00 -19.29
N TRP A 90 6.33 3.53 -18.26
CA TRP A 90 5.51 4.42 -17.42
C TRP A 90 5.92 4.48 -15.96
N LEU A 91 6.64 3.49 -15.43
CA LEU A 91 7.06 3.51 -14.05
C LEU A 91 8.35 4.31 -13.88
N LEU A 92 8.44 5.12 -12.85
CA LEU A 92 9.67 5.75 -12.41
C LEU A 92 10.60 4.73 -11.73
N PRO A 93 11.88 5.03 -11.48
CA PRO A 93 12.85 4.03 -11.04
C PRO A 93 12.40 3.23 -9.81
N ASP A 94 11.99 3.89 -8.73
CA ASP A 94 11.57 3.22 -7.50
C ASP A 94 10.35 2.30 -7.71
N ALA A 95 9.35 2.79 -8.44
CA ALA A 95 8.16 2.01 -8.78
C ALA A 95 8.50 0.84 -9.73
N TYR A 96 9.49 1.02 -10.62
CA TYR A 96 9.96 -0.04 -11.51
C TYR A 96 10.79 -1.10 -10.77
N GLU A 97 11.58 -0.72 -9.79
CA GLU A 97 12.29 -1.63 -8.89
C GLU A 97 11.29 -2.50 -8.10
N GLN A 98 10.26 -1.88 -7.50
CA GLN A 98 9.19 -2.61 -6.82
C GLN A 98 8.40 -3.53 -7.77
N PHE A 99 8.10 -3.07 -8.98
CA PHE A 99 7.51 -3.91 -10.02
C PHE A 99 8.41 -5.11 -10.35
N SER A 100 9.71 -4.91 -10.48
CA SER A 100 10.70 -5.96 -10.78
C SER A 100 10.75 -7.02 -9.69
N LYS A 101 10.75 -6.61 -8.43
CA LYS A 101 10.65 -7.51 -7.26
C LYS A 101 9.31 -8.27 -7.24
N SER A 102 8.20 -7.58 -7.51
CA SER A 102 6.88 -8.20 -7.57
C SER A 102 6.72 -9.17 -8.73
N LEU A 103 7.39 -8.91 -9.86
CA LEU A 103 7.45 -9.81 -11.03
C LEU A 103 8.15 -11.13 -10.69
N MET A 104 9.29 -11.07 -10.00
CA MET A 104 9.98 -12.25 -9.50
C MET A 104 9.10 -13.04 -8.52
N ALA A 105 8.50 -12.34 -7.57
CA ALA A 105 7.64 -12.96 -6.56
C ALA A 105 6.40 -13.62 -7.18
N ALA A 106 5.75 -12.96 -8.16
CA ALA A 106 4.61 -13.52 -8.88
C ALA A 106 4.98 -14.75 -9.70
N THR A 107 6.15 -14.72 -10.36
CA THR A 107 6.67 -15.85 -11.14
C THR A 107 6.93 -17.07 -10.26
N LEU A 108 7.40 -16.87 -9.03
CA LEU A 108 7.72 -17.92 -8.05
C LEU A 108 6.56 -18.29 -7.13
N SER A 109 5.36 -17.68 -7.30
CA SER A 109 4.20 -17.85 -6.41
C SER A 109 4.47 -17.44 -4.95
N LEU A 110 5.33 -16.43 -4.76
CA LEU A 110 5.74 -15.88 -3.46
C LEU A 110 5.26 -14.43 -3.25
N SER A 111 4.32 -13.96 -4.07
CA SER A 111 3.83 -12.57 -4.01
C SER A 111 3.25 -12.20 -2.64
N ASN A 112 2.58 -13.13 -1.98
CA ASN A 112 2.06 -12.91 -0.63
C ASN A 112 3.18 -12.63 0.39
N ILE A 113 4.33 -13.29 0.29
CA ILE A 113 5.49 -13.05 1.16
C ILE A 113 6.14 -11.69 0.83
N TYR A 114 6.23 -11.36 -0.46
CA TYR A 114 6.77 -10.08 -0.90
C TYR A 114 5.92 -8.92 -0.40
N PHE A 115 4.61 -8.97 -0.61
CA PHE A 115 3.71 -7.87 -0.21
C PHE A 115 3.51 -7.78 1.30
N LEU A 116 3.65 -8.85 2.05
CA LEU A 116 3.70 -8.81 3.51
C LEU A 116 4.81 -7.87 4.02
N ARG A 117 5.97 -7.87 3.37
CA ARG A 117 7.14 -7.10 3.82
C ARG A 117 7.13 -5.65 3.33
N ASN A 118 6.46 -5.36 2.21
CA ASN A 118 6.64 -4.11 1.48
C ASN A 118 5.35 -3.27 1.36
N THR A 119 4.16 -3.82 1.66
CA THR A 119 2.90 -3.08 1.46
C THR A 119 1.82 -3.50 2.45
N GLY A 120 1.09 -2.51 3.00
CA GLY A 120 -0.22 -2.77 3.60
C GLY A 120 -1.29 -2.87 2.50
N TYR A 121 -2.09 -3.94 2.43
CA TYR A 121 -3.05 -4.16 1.32
C TYR A 121 -4.09 -3.04 1.16
N PHE A 122 -4.52 -2.44 2.24
CA PHE A 122 -5.53 -1.36 2.23
C PHE A 122 -4.92 0.05 2.18
N SER A 123 -3.61 0.18 1.94
CA SER A 123 -3.04 1.51 1.72
C SER A 123 -3.46 2.04 0.34
N PRO A 124 -3.72 3.35 0.18
CA PRO A 124 -4.08 3.96 -1.11
C PRO A 124 -3.07 3.65 -2.23
N GLU A 125 -1.82 3.43 -1.86
CA GLU A 125 -0.71 3.10 -2.76
C GLU A 125 -0.90 1.77 -3.48
N THR A 126 -1.59 0.81 -2.88
CA THR A 126 -1.79 -0.52 -3.47
C THR A 126 -2.61 -0.49 -4.75
N ALA A 127 -3.46 0.53 -4.92
CA ALA A 127 -4.25 0.70 -6.15
C ALA A 127 -3.37 0.94 -7.39
N GLU A 128 -2.13 1.41 -7.22
CA GLU A 128 -1.15 1.67 -8.28
C GLU A 128 -0.09 0.57 -8.43
N VAL A 129 -0.15 -0.49 -7.63
CA VAL A 129 0.76 -1.63 -7.73
C VAL A 129 0.22 -2.64 -8.75
N PRO A 130 0.84 -2.79 -9.96
CA PRO A 130 0.25 -3.56 -11.04
C PRO A 130 0.05 -5.05 -10.73
N LEU A 131 0.90 -5.64 -9.90
CA LEU A 131 0.88 -7.08 -9.62
C LEU A 131 0.40 -7.43 -8.20
N ILE A 132 -0.16 -6.46 -7.43
CA ILE A 132 -0.57 -6.69 -6.04
C ILE A 132 -1.53 -7.89 -5.91
N HIS A 133 -2.52 -8.00 -6.80
CA HIS A 133 -3.53 -9.05 -6.76
C HIS A 133 -2.97 -10.48 -6.80
N THR A 134 -1.71 -10.66 -7.26
CA THR A 134 -1.07 -11.98 -7.34
C THR A 134 -0.76 -12.60 -5.97
N TRP A 135 -0.93 -11.84 -4.87
CA TRP A 135 -0.76 -12.38 -3.53
C TRP A 135 -1.69 -13.55 -3.22
N SER A 136 -2.97 -13.46 -3.62
CA SER A 136 -3.94 -14.52 -3.37
C SER A 136 -3.66 -15.77 -4.21
N LEU A 137 -3.16 -15.59 -5.44
CA LEU A 137 -2.70 -16.68 -6.28
C LEU A 137 -1.49 -17.41 -5.64
N GLY A 138 -0.58 -16.67 -5.00
CA GLY A 138 0.51 -17.24 -4.21
C GLY A 138 0.01 -18.19 -3.12
N LEU A 139 -1.01 -17.77 -2.35
CA LEU A 139 -1.64 -18.63 -1.33
C LEU A 139 -2.30 -19.88 -1.92
N GLU A 140 -3.03 -19.72 -3.02
CA GLU A 140 -3.64 -20.87 -3.72
C GLU A 140 -2.60 -21.87 -4.20
N GLU A 141 -1.50 -21.41 -4.82
CA GLU A 141 -0.44 -22.29 -5.31
C GLU A 141 0.31 -22.99 -4.17
N GLN A 142 0.55 -22.32 -3.06
CA GLN A 142 1.11 -22.93 -1.84
C GLN A 142 0.17 -24.04 -1.30
N PHE A 143 -1.13 -23.77 -1.27
CA PHE A 143 -2.12 -24.81 -0.92
C PHE A 143 -2.10 -25.97 -1.91
N TYR A 144 -2.05 -25.72 -3.22
CA TYR A 144 -1.99 -26.77 -4.24
C TYR A 144 -0.71 -27.59 -4.17
N LEU A 145 0.39 -26.99 -3.68
CA LEU A 145 1.64 -27.70 -3.44
C LEU A 145 1.53 -28.64 -2.23
N LEU A 146 0.97 -28.17 -1.12
CA LEU A 146 0.98 -28.90 0.16
C LEU A 146 -0.18 -29.88 0.32
N PHE A 147 -1.39 -29.49 -0.06
CA PHE A 147 -2.60 -30.27 0.22
C PHE A 147 -2.62 -31.68 -0.40
N PRO A 148 -2.19 -31.90 -1.67
CA PRO A 148 -2.18 -33.23 -2.26
C PRO A 148 -1.21 -34.21 -1.58
N LEU A 149 -0.20 -33.71 -0.84
CA LEU A 149 0.75 -34.55 -0.12
C LEU A 149 0.07 -35.38 0.97
N LEU A 150 -1.03 -34.88 1.57
CA LEU A 150 -1.81 -35.64 2.56
C LEU A 150 -2.31 -36.99 2.02
N PHE A 151 -2.54 -37.08 0.72
CA PHE A 151 -3.05 -38.29 0.08
C PHE A 151 -1.95 -39.33 -0.27
N LEU A 152 -0.69 -38.95 -0.18
CA LEU A 152 0.45 -39.88 -0.38
C LEU A 152 0.59 -40.85 0.79
N PHE A 153 0.18 -40.47 1.98
CA PHE A 153 0.25 -41.33 3.18
C PHE A 153 -0.76 -42.50 3.18
N ARG A 154 -1.59 -42.61 2.14
CA ARG A 154 -2.60 -43.67 1.98
C ARG A 154 -3.52 -43.86 3.20
N LEU A 155 -3.80 -42.76 3.90
CA LEU A 155 -4.67 -42.74 5.08
C LEU A 155 -6.12 -43.00 4.69
N LYS A 156 -6.91 -43.54 5.65
CA LYS A 156 -8.36 -43.65 5.45
C LYS A 156 -8.97 -42.26 5.21
N ILE A 157 -9.97 -42.16 4.31
CA ILE A 157 -10.67 -40.90 3.98
C ILE A 157 -11.19 -40.19 5.23
N ARG A 158 -11.68 -40.94 6.23
CA ARG A 158 -12.12 -40.39 7.51
C ARG A 158 -10.98 -39.70 8.26
N THR A 159 -9.78 -40.28 8.29
CA THR A 159 -8.60 -39.70 8.93
C THR A 159 -8.18 -38.42 8.22
N ILE A 160 -8.15 -38.45 6.87
CA ILE A 160 -7.83 -37.24 6.09
C ILE A 160 -8.85 -36.13 6.39
N PHE A 161 -10.15 -36.46 6.45
CA PHE A 161 -11.19 -35.49 6.82
C PHE A 161 -10.97 -34.90 8.21
N SER A 162 -10.63 -35.74 9.23
CA SER A 162 -10.35 -35.25 10.58
C SER A 162 -9.13 -34.30 10.61
N VAL A 163 -8.07 -34.62 9.85
CA VAL A 163 -6.90 -33.72 9.72
C VAL A 163 -7.28 -32.41 9.07
N VAL A 164 -8.04 -32.44 7.96
CA VAL A 164 -8.52 -31.24 7.27
C VAL A 164 -9.37 -30.37 8.20
N LEU A 165 -10.28 -30.98 8.98
CA LEU A 165 -11.12 -30.27 9.93
C LEU A 165 -10.27 -29.63 11.05
N ALA A 166 -9.33 -30.39 11.62
CA ALA A 166 -8.45 -29.87 12.67
C ALA A 166 -7.59 -28.69 12.17
N LEU A 167 -7.02 -28.80 10.94
CA LEU A 167 -6.27 -27.72 10.33
C LEU A 167 -7.15 -26.50 10.04
N ALA A 168 -8.40 -26.69 9.58
CA ALA A 168 -9.32 -25.60 9.32
C ALA A 168 -9.67 -24.85 10.62
N LEU A 169 -9.99 -25.58 11.69
CA LEU A 169 -10.29 -24.98 12.99
C LEU A 169 -9.07 -24.27 13.59
N GLY A 170 -7.89 -24.89 13.54
CA GLY A 170 -6.65 -24.26 14.01
C GLY A 170 -6.29 -22.99 13.25
N SER A 171 -6.44 -23.01 11.93
CA SER A 171 -6.23 -21.85 11.06
C SER A 171 -7.24 -20.73 11.33
N LEU A 172 -8.51 -21.05 11.55
CA LEU A 172 -9.55 -20.06 11.88
C LEU A 172 -9.27 -19.39 13.24
N LEU A 173 -8.87 -20.16 14.25
CA LEU A 173 -8.49 -19.61 15.57
C LEU A 173 -7.26 -18.71 15.45
N LEU A 174 -6.27 -19.14 14.67
CA LEU A 174 -5.08 -18.33 14.40
C LEU A 174 -5.43 -17.04 13.62
N SER A 175 -6.38 -17.12 12.69
CA SER A 175 -6.91 -15.98 11.94
C SER A 175 -7.59 -14.96 12.84
N GLU A 176 -8.42 -15.41 13.77
CA GLU A 176 -9.08 -14.52 14.73
C GLU A 176 -8.07 -13.84 15.67
N ALA A 177 -7.09 -14.58 16.18
CA ALA A 177 -6.00 -14.00 16.96
C ALA A 177 -5.16 -13.02 16.10
N GLY A 178 -4.82 -13.43 14.89
CA GLY A 178 -4.03 -12.62 13.95
C GLY A 178 -4.70 -11.30 13.57
N SER A 179 -6.03 -11.27 13.45
CA SER A 179 -6.78 -10.04 13.14
C SER A 179 -6.62 -8.95 14.21
N ARG A 180 -6.33 -9.35 15.46
CA ARG A 180 -6.14 -8.43 16.59
C ARG A 180 -4.69 -8.03 16.79
N PHE A 181 -3.76 -8.99 16.64
CA PHE A 181 -2.36 -8.79 17.01
C PHE A 181 -1.44 -8.56 15.81
N PHE A 182 -1.75 -9.14 14.63
CA PHE A 182 -0.88 -9.12 13.45
C PHE A 182 -1.69 -8.96 12.15
N PRO A 183 -2.51 -7.90 11.96
CA PRO A 183 -3.49 -7.82 10.87
C PRO A 183 -2.85 -7.94 9.47
N VAL A 184 -1.69 -7.36 9.23
CA VAL A 184 -1.00 -7.45 7.94
C VAL A 184 -0.51 -8.87 7.66
N ALA A 185 0.14 -9.52 8.63
CA ALA A 185 0.58 -10.91 8.49
C ALA A 185 -0.60 -11.87 8.35
N ASN A 186 -1.67 -11.62 9.10
CA ASN A 186 -2.92 -12.36 9.03
C ASN A 186 -3.52 -12.34 7.61
N TYR A 187 -3.44 -11.20 6.93
CA TYR A 187 -3.98 -11.03 5.58
C TYR A 187 -3.21 -11.83 4.52
N TYR A 188 -1.87 -11.86 4.60
CA TYR A 188 -1.01 -12.38 3.55
C TYR A 188 -0.51 -13.82 3.77
N LEU A 189 -0.57 -14.37 4.98
CA LEU A 189 0.03 -15.66 5.26
C LEU A 189 -0.94 -16.84 5.10
N LEU A 190 -0.45 -17.96 4.56
CA LEU A 190 -1.23 -19.18 4.37
C LEU A 190 -1.79 -19.75 5.69
N PRO A 191 -1.05 -19.82 6.81
CA PRO A 191 -1.57 -20.42 8.04
C PRO A 191 -2.84 -19.76 8.59
N THR A 192 -3.04 -18.47 8.35
CA THR A 192 -4.20 -17.70 8.81
C THR A 192 -5.35 -17.65 7.80
N ARG A 193 -5.09 -18.03 6.54
CA ARG A 193 -6.04 -17.98 5.43
C ARG A 193 -6.49 -19.36 4.95
N VAL A 194 -5.71 -20.43 5.24
CA VAL A 194 -5.97 -21.74 4.66
C VAL A 194 -7.30 -22.34 5.10
N TRP A 195 -7.89 -21.90 6.22
CA TRP A 195 -9.21 -22.35 6.67
C TRP A 195 -10.32 -22.05 5.65
N GLU A 196 -10.22 -20.95 4.90
CA GLU A 196 -11.18 -20.59 3.84
C GLU A 196 -11.15 -21.62 2.71
N ILE A 197 -9.94 -22.01 2.28
CA ILE A 197 -9.74 -23.03 1.26
C ILE A 197 -10.18 -24.42 1.80
N LEU A 198 -9.81 -24.71 3.06
CA LEU A 198 -10.17 -25.96 3.71
C LEU A 198 -11.69 -26.09 3.98
N LEU A 199 -12.41 -24.98 4.18
CA LEU A 199 -13.88 -24.98 4.26
C LEU A 199 -14.47 -25.53 2.97
N GLY A 200 -13.96 -25.09 1.82
CA GLY A 200 -14.32 -25.67 0.52
C GLY A 200 -14.00 -27.17 0.42
N SER A 201 -12.82 -27.57 0.94
CA SER A 201 -12.44 -28.98 1.02
C SER A 201 -13.42 -29.78 1.88
N ILE A 202 -13.82 -29.27 3.04
CA ILE A 202 -14.82 -29.90 3.93
C ILE A 202 -16.16 -30.09 3.18
N CYS A 203 -16.61 -29.09 2.42
CA CYS A 203 -17.79 -29.21 1.57
C CYS A 203 -17.67 -30.35 0.54
N ALA A 204 -16.49 -30.55 -0.04
CA ALA A 204 -16.24 -31.64 -0.98
C ALA A 204 -16.35 -33.03 -0.31
N PHE A 205 -15.82 -33.20 0.90
CA PHE A 205 -15.95 -34.43 1.68
C PHE A 205 -17.41 -34.72 2.05
N GLN A 206 -18.20 -33.70 2.38
CA GLN A 206 -19.63 -33.90 2.76
C GLN A 206 -20.50 -34.40 1.61
N VAL A 207 -20.20 -34.05 0.37
CA VAL A 207 -20.94 -34.51 -0.81
C VAL A 207 -20.33 -35.73 -1.45
N PHE A 208 -19.18 -36.21 -1.00
CA PHE A 208 -18.49 -37.37 -1.57
C PHE A 208 -19.24 -38.67 -1.26
N GLY A 209 -19.60 -39.41 -2.30
CA GLY A 209 -20.30 -40.70 -2.18
C GLY A 209 -21.75 -40.62 -1.67
N LYS A 210 -22.34 -39.43 -1.66
CA LYS A 210 -23.72 -39.20 -1.21
C LYS A 210 -24.55 -38.52 -2.29
N ASP A 211 -25.87 -38.78 -2.28
CA ASP A 211 -26.82 -38.02 -3.06
C ASP A 211 -26.88 -36.58 -2.54
N ARG A 212 -26.89 -35.66 -3.48
CA ARG A 212 -26.84 -34.24 -3.16
C ARG A 212 -28.20 -33.74 -2.70
N ARG A 213 -28.24 -33.17 -1.50
CA ARG A 213 -29.45 -32.52 -0.99
C ARG A 213 -29.56 -31.11 -1.62
N THR A 214 -30.71 -30.82 -2.23
CA THR A 214 -31.02 -29.47 -2.75
C THR A 214 -31.96 -28.78 -1.79
N SER A 215 -31.67 -27.50 -1.49
CA SER A 215 -32.53 -26.67 -0.66
C SER A 215 -32.55 -25.25 -1.20
N ASN A 216 -33.72 -24.74 -1.58
CA ASN A 216 -33.88 -23.36 -2.01
C ASN A 216 -33.61 -22.38 -0.87
N VAL A 217 -34.03 -22.70 0.35
CA VAL A 217 -33.86 -21.83 1.54
C VAL A 217 -32.39 -21.68 1.87
N LEU A 218 -31.65 -22.78 1.99
CA LEU A 218 -30.23 -22.73 2.35
C LEU A 218 -29.37 -22.12 1.23
N ALA A 219 -29.71 -22.37 -0.02
CA ALA A 219 -29.03 -21.74 -1.15
C ALA A 219 -29.31 -20.21 -1.20
N ALA A 220 -30.54 -19.79 -0.93
CA ALA A 220 -30.91 -18.38 -0.84
C ALA A 220 -30.21 -17.69 0.34
N ALA A 221 -30.23 -18.31 1.53
CA ALA A 221 -29.50 -17.81 2.68
C ALA A 221 -28.00 -17.64 2.36
N GLY A 222 -27.38 -18.63 1.69
CA GLY A 222 -25.99 -18.52 1.27
C GLY A 222 -25.73 -17.36 0.33
N LEU A 223 -26.59 -17.15 -0.68
CA LEU A 223 -26.47 -16.02 -1.60
C LEU A 223 -26.68 -14.68 -0.89
N SER A 224 -27.64 -14.60 0.02
CA SER A 224 -27.88 -13.39 0.82
C SER A 224 -26.67 -13.02 1.70
N LEU A 225 -26.04 -14.00 2.36
CA LEU A 225 -24.84 -13.77 3.15
C LEU A 225 -23.69 -13.21 2.30
N VAL A 226 -23.49 -13.76 1.09
CA VAL A 226 -22.45 -13.26 0.16
C VAL A 226 -22.77 -11.84 -0.29
N ILE A 227 -24.02 -11.56 -0.72
CA ILE A 227 -24.43 -10.23 -1.19
C ILE A 227 -24.33 -9.20 -0.07
N LEU A 228 -24.82 -9.52 1.13
CA LEU A 228 -24.72 -8.62 2.29
C LEU A 228 -23.27 -8.29 2.63
N SER A 229 -22.37 -9.29 2.56
CA SER A 229 -20.94 -9.04 2.80
C SER A 229 -20.34 -8.10 1.76
N ILE A 230 -20.71 -8.20 0.48
CA ILE A 230 -20.22 -7.31 -0.59
C ILE A 230 -20.62 -5.85 -0.32
N PHE A 231 -21.83 -5.59 0.16
CA PHE A 231 -22.37 -4.23 0.29
C PHE A 231 -22.21 -3.62 1.68
N LEU A 232 -22.01 -4.45 2.73
CA LEU A 232 -21.96 -3.96 4.12
C LEU A 232 -20.57 -4.00 4.74
N PHE A 233 -19.64 -4.73 4.15
CA PHE A 233 -18.28 -4.75 4.67
C PHE A 233 -17.51 -3.52 4.25
N ASP A 234 -16.72 -3.02 5.16
CA ASP A 234 -15.88 -1.85 5.01
C ASP A 234 -14.40 -2.28 5.02
N PRO A 235 -13.52 -1.63 4.25
CA PRO A 235 -12.08 -1.91 4.26
C PRO A 235 -11.38 -1.75 5.62
N SER A 236 -12.01 -1.06 6.58
CA SER A 236 -11.49 -0.93 7.96
C SER A 236 -11.66 -2.20 8.79
N LEU A 237 -12.47 -3.16 8.34
CA LEU A 237 -12.64 -4.44 9.00
C LEU A 237 -11.35 -5.27 8.94
N ASN A 238 -10.85 -5.69 10.09
CA ASN A 238 -9.69 -6.57 10.18
C ASN A 238 -10.05 -7.99 9.69
N ILE A 239 -9.92 -8.22 8.40
CA ILE A 239 -10.14 -9.52 7.75
C ILE A 239 -8.79 -10.12 7.30
N PRO A 240 -8.61 -11.45 7.43
CA PRO A 240 -9.57 -12.47 7.88
C PRO A 240 -9.77 -12.51 9.39
N SER A 241 -11.01 -12.82 9.79
CA SER A 241 -11.43 -13.05 11.17
C SER A 241 -12.70 -13.91 11.17
N LEU A 242 -13.36 -14.08 12.31
CA LEU A 242 -14.66 -14.77 12.36
C LEU A 242 -15.72 -14.10 11.47
N VAL A 243 -15.60 -12.81 11.18
CA VAL A 243 -16.51 -12.08 10.28
C VAL A 243 -16.46 -12.66 8.84
N ALA A 244 -15.31 -13.16 8.40
CA ALA A 244 -15.17 -13.81 7.10
C ALA A 244 -15.96 -15.13 6.96
N LEU A 245 -16.48 -15.68 8.07
CA LEU A 245 -17.43 -16.80 8.01
C LEU A 245 -18.75 -16.44 7.31
N LEU A 246 -19.13 -15.17 7.24
CA LEU A 246 -20.33 -14.73 6.53
C LEU A 246 -20.20 -15.03 5.00
N PRO A 247 -19.24 -14.46 4.27
CA PRO A 247 -19.09 -14.72 2.84
C PRO A 247 -18.64 -16.16 2.55
N THR A 248 -17.73 -16.73 3.35
CA THR A 248 -17.22 -18.08 3.13
C THR A 248 -18.26 -19.15 3.46
N GLY A 249 -19.00 -18.99 4.56
CA GLY A 249 -20.13 -19.84 4.93
C GLY A 249 -21.27 -19.72 3.92
N GLY A 250 -21.60 -18.52 3.45
CA GLY A 250 -22.54 -18.29 2.36
C GLY A 250 -22.15 -19.04 1.09
N THR A 251 -20.88 -18.98 0.71
CA THR A 251 -20.30 -19.73 -0.41
C THR A 251 -20.42 -21.24 -0.19
N ALA A 252 -20.12 -21.73 1.01
CA ALA A 252 -20.27 -23.15 1.36
C ALA A 252 -21.72 -23.62 1.25
N LEU A 253 -22.70 -22.84 1.71
CA LEU A 253 -24.12 -23.15 1.58
C LEU A 253 -24.53 -23.27 0.11
N ILE A 254 -24.09 -22.36 -0.75
CA ILE A 254 -24.34 -22.43 -2.20
C ILE A 254 -23.71 -23.71 -2.80
N LEU A 255 -22.46 -24.00 -2.48
CA LEU A 255 -21.78 -25.20 -2.97
C LEU A 255 -22.47 -26.49 -2.55
N LEU A 256 -23.02 -26.56 -1.35
CA LEU A 256 -23.70 -27.74 -0.80
C LEU A 256 -25.14 -27.88 -1.32
N PHE A 257 -25.90 -26.79 -1.38
CA PHE A 257 -27.36 -26.85 -1.54
C PHE A 257 -27.90 -26.27 -2.86
N ALA A 258 -27.14 -25.43 -3.61
CA ALA A 258 -27.57 -24.93 -4.91
C ALA A 258 -27.32 -25.95 -6.02
N SER A 259 -28.31 -26.22 -6.86
CA SER A 259 -28.25 -27.10 -8.04
C SER A 259 -29.10 -26.52 -9.17
N GLN A 260 -29.01 -27.06 -10.37
CA GLN A 260 -29.86 -26.64 -11.50
C GLN A 260 -31.38 -26.81 -11.24
N THR A 261 -31.76 -27.59 -10.23
CA THR A 261 -33.16 -27.73 -9.81
C THR A 261 -33.59 -26.69 -8.80
N SER A 262 -32.66 -26.00 -8.14
CA SER A 262 -32.94 -24.89 -7.21
C SER A 262 -33.05 -23.55 -7.94
N ILE A 263 -33.80 -22.60 -7.37
CA ILE A 263 -33.96 -21.24 -7.92
C ILE A 263 -32.59 -20.55 -8.03
N ILE A 264 -31.83 -20.53 -6.96
CA ILE A 264 -30.49 -19.90 -6.92
C ILE A 264 -29.53 -20.58 -7.88
N GLY A 265 -29.56 -21.92 -7.97
CA GLY A 265 -28.71 -22.64 -8.91
C GLY A 265 -29.06 -22.31 -10.38
N ARG A 266 -30.33 -22.09 -10.70
CA ARG A 266 -30.76 -21.63 -12.04
C ARG A 266 -30.32 -20.22 -12.34
N ILE A 267 -30.42 -19.30 -11.36
CA ILE A 267 -29.94 -17.91 -11.50
C ILE A 267 -28.43 -17.92 -11.76
N LEU A 268 -27.65 -18.62 -10.95
CA LEU A 268 -26.20 -18.72 -11.13
C LEU A 268 -25.80 -19.47 -12.42
N ALA A 269 -26.69 -20.31 -12.96
CA ALA A 269 -26.46 -21.02 -14.23
C ALA A 269 -26.87 -20.21 -15.47
N LEU A 270 -27.28 -18.93 -15.35
CA LEU A 270 -27.55 -18.07 -16.49
C LEU A 270 -26.31 -17.92 -17.38
N SER A 271 -26.50 -17.98 -18.69
CA SER A 271 -25.42 -18.00 -19.68
C SER A 271 -24.41 -16.86 -19.53
N PRO A 272 -24.81 -15.60 -19.26
CA PRO A 272 -23.84 -14.52 -19.05
C PRO A 272 -22.96 -14.75 -17.82
N LEU A 273 -23.52 -15.18 -16.70
CA LEU A 273 -22.77 -15.47 -15.47
C LEU A 273 -21.82 -16.64 -15.66
N VAL A 274 -22.28 -17.70 -16.32
CA VAL A 274 -21.43 -18.86 -16.64
C VAL A 274 -20.28 -18.46 -17.54
N TRP A 275 -20.54 -17.61 -18.54
CA TRP A 275 -19.49 -17.11 -19.42
C TRP A 275 -18.45 -16.29 -18.65
N LEU A 276 -18.86 -15.33 -17.81
CA LEU A 276 -17.98 -14.56 -16.93
C LEU A 276 -17.17 -15.48 -16.00
N GLY A 277 -17.81 -16.49 -15.41
CA GLY A 277 -17.13 -17.46 -14.56
C GLY A 277 -16.07 -18.29 -15.29
N ARG A 278 -16.27 -18.59 -16.57
CA ARG A 278 -15.27 -19.30 -17.38
C ARG A 278 -14.02 -18.46 -17.66
N ILE A 279 -14.17 -17.17 -17.91
CA ILE A 279 -13.05 -16.24 -18.15
C ILE A 279 -12.49 -15.64 -16.86
N SER A 280 -13.07 -15.99 -15.68
CA SER A 280 -12.79 -15.31 -14.40
C SER A 280 -11.32 -15.35 -13.98
N PHE A 281 -10.56 -16.38 -14.34
CA PHE A 281 -9.13 -16.45 -14.03
C PHE A 281 -8.33 -15.42 -14.84
N SER A 282 -8.55 -15.35 -16.15
CA SER A 282 -7.93 -14.33 -16.98
C SER A 282 -8.37 -12.92 -16.56
N ALA A 283 -9.66 -12.72 -16.20
CA ALA A 283 -10.15 -11.43 -15.76
C ALA A 283 -9.53 -10.99 -14.42
N TYR A 284 -9.33 -11.93 -13.52
CA TYR A 284 -8.60 -11.68 -12.27
C TYR A 284 -7.14 -11.30 -12.53
N LEU A 285 -6.48 -11.87 -13.53
CA LEU A 285 -5.10 -11.51 -13.86
C LEU A 285 -4.99 -10.14 -14.52
N TRP A 286 -5.95 -9.74 -15.38
CA TRP A 286 -5.88 -8.50 -16.15
C TRP A 286 -6.37 -7.25 -15.41
N HIS A 287 -7.35 -7.38 -14.46
CA HIS A 287 -8.02 -6.20 -13.92
C HIS A 287 -7.06 -5.23 -13.22
N GLN A 288 -6.20 -5.74 -12.36
CA GLN A 288 -5.32 -4.89 -11.58
C GLN A 288 -4.22 -4.21 -12.42
N PRO A 289 -3.49 -4.90 -13.32
CA PRO A 289 -2.55 -4.22 -14.22
C PRO A 289 -3.21 -3.11 -15.04
N VAL A 290 -4.39 -3.35 -15.62
CA VAL A 290 -5.09 -2.35 -16.42
C VAL A 290 -5.48 -1.13 -15.59
N PHE A 291 -6.03 -1.34 -14.39
CA PHE A 291 -6.43 -0.25 -13.50
C PHE A 291 -5.23 0.51 -12.94
N ALA A 292 -4.19 -0.21 -12.50
CA ALA A 292 -2.99 0.39 -11.94
C ALA A 292 -2.25 1.25 -12.97
N PHE A 293 -2.01 0.73 -14.17
CA PHE A 293 -1.33 1.49 -15.21
C PHE A 293 -2.13 2.72 -15.66
N TRP A 294 -3.46 2.65 -15.68
CA TRP A 294 -4.27 3.84 -15.91
C TRP A 294 -4.08 4.88 -14.81
N ARG A 295 -4.15 4.48 -13.53
CA ARG A 295 -3.97 5.40 -12.39
C ARG A 295 -2.59 6.04 -12.35
N ILE A 296 -1.56 5.28 -12.68
CA ILE A 296 -0.17 5.77 -12.79
C ILE A 296 -0.07 6.82 -13.91
N ARG A 297 -0.78 6.60 -15.02
CA ARG A 297 -0.73 7.48 -16.18
C ARG A 297 -1.63 8.72 -16.06
N SER A 298 -2.69 8.64 -15.28
CA SER A 298 -3.67 9.72 -15.11
C SER A 298 -3.28 10.61 -13.92
N PRO A 299 -3.24 11.95 -14.10
CA PRO A 299 -3.01 12.87 -12.97
C PRO A 299 -4.21 12.93 -12.01
N GLU A 300 -5.41 12.66 -12.51
CA GLU A 300 -6.66 12.71 -11.76
C GLU A 300 -7.24 11.30 -11.55
N PRO A 301 -8.00 11.09 -10.47
CA PRO A 301 -8.75 9.86 -10.28
C PRO A 301 -9.64 9.57 -11.49
N PRO A 302 -9.72 8.31 -11.96
CA PRO A 302 -10.51 7.98 -13.13
C PRO A 302 -11.99 8.21 -12.88
N SER A 303 -12.68 8.91 -13.82
CA SER A 303 -14.13 9.07 -13.75
C SER A 303 -14.85 7.72 -13.88
N THR A 304 -16.11 7.64 -13.42
CA THR A 304 -16.93 6.43 -13.53
C THR A 304 -17.02 5.91 -14.97
N ILE A 305 -17.12 6.80 -15.96
CA ILE A 305 -17.19 6.44 -17.39
C ILE A 305 -15.89 5.78 -17.84
N VAL A 306 -14.76 6.35 -17.46
CA VAL A 306 -13.43 5.78 -17.74
C VAL A 306 -13.29 4.41 -17.12
N MET A 307 -13.69 4.25 -15.85
CA MET A 307 -13.62 2.94 -15.18
C MET A 307 -14.53 1.90 -15.83
N CYS A 308 -15.72 2.26 -16.26
CA CYS A 308 -16.57 1.36 -17.07
C CYS A 308 -15.89 0.93 -18.37
N GLY A 309 -15.21 1.85 -19.06
CA GLY A 309 -14.42 1.55 -20.27
C GLY A 309 -13.25 0.60 -19.96
N LEU A 310 -12.53 0.81 -18.85
CA LEU A 310 -11.44 -0.07 -18.41
C LEU A 310 -11.95 -1.46 -18.02
N ILE A 311 -13.11 -1.58 -17.37
CA ILE A 311 -13.75 -2.86 -17.08
C ILE A 311 -14.10 -3.59 -18.39
N ALA A 312 -14.67 -2.89 -19.38
CA ALA A 312 -14.93 -3.49 -20.69
C ALA A 312 -13.65 -3.98 -21.37
N LEU A 313 -12.55 -3.20 -21.29
CA LEU A 313 -11.23 -3.61 -21.79
C LEU A 313 -10.71 -4.84 -21.06
N VAL A 314 -10.82 -4.91 -19.73
CA VAL A 314 -10.45 -6.09 -18.93
C VAL A 314 -11.22 -7.33 -19.41
N LEU A 315 -12.53 -7.22 -19.59
CA LEU A 315 -13.34 -8.34 -20.07
C LEU A 315 -12.97 -8.79 -21.49
N LEU A 316 -12.66 -7.84 -22.38
CA LEU A 316 -12.18 -8.14 -23.74
C LEU A 316 -10.83 -8.86 -23.71
N LEU A 317 -9.83 -8.33 -23.01
CA LEU A 317 -8.52 -8.96 -22.87
C LEU A 317 -8.62 -10.34 -22.24
N SER A 318 -9.53 -10.50 -21.28
CA SER A 318 -9.78 -11.78 -20.61
C SER A 318 -10.40 -12.81 -21.54
N ALA A 319 -11.35 -12.41 -22.36
CA ALA A 319 -11.95 -13.29 -23.36
C ALA A 319 -10.91 -13.73 -24.39
N LEU A 320 -10.07 -12.82 -24.88
CA LEU A 320 -8.97 -13.12 -25.79
C LEU A 320 -7.93 -14.06 -25.16
N SER A 321 -7.49 -13.76 -23.92
CA SER A 321 -6.57 -14.62 -23.18
C SER A 321 -7.15 -16.01 -22.93
N TRP A 322 -8.42 -16.07 -22.56
CA TRP A 322 -9.10 -17.36 -22.33
C TRP A 322 -9.15 -18.19 -23.61
N TYR A 323 -9.50 -17.57 -24.75
CA TYR A 323 -9.64 -18.26 -26.00
C TYR A 323 -8.30 -18.67 -26.62
N PHE A 324 -7.34 -17.75 -26.69
CA PHE A 324 -6.07 -17.95 -27.40
C PHE A 324 -4.95 -18.53 -26.52
N VAL A 325 -5.00 -18.32 -25.18
CA VAL A 325 -3.92 -18.74 -24.28
C VAL A 325 -4.40 -19.89 -23.38
N GLU A 326 -5.50 -19.73 -22.62
CA GLU A 326 -5.89 -20.78 -21.66
C GLU A 326 -6.39 -22.05 -22.35
N GLN A 327 -7.33 -21.95 -23.29
CA GLN A 327 -7.98 -23.11 -23.90
C GLN A 327 -7.01 -24.05 -24.63
N PRO A 328 -6.05 -23.57 -25.45
CA PRO A 328 -5.09 -24.44 -26.13
C PRO A 328 -4.23 -25.29 -25.19
N PHE A 329 -3.85 -24.73 -24.03
CA PHE A 329 -3.00 -25.43 -23.07
C PHE A 329 -3.78 -26.32 -22.08
N ARG A 330 -5.05 -26.03 -21.82
CA ARG A 330 -5.95 -26.91 -21.02
C ARG A 330 -6.17 -28.26 -21.70
N GLY A 331 -6.23 -28.29 -23.02
CA GLY A 331 -6.26 -29.50 -23.80
C GLY A 331 -4.92 -30.24 -23.78
N GLN A 332 -4.94 -31.56 -23.95
CA GLN A 332 -3.71 -32.38 -23.97
C GLN A 332 -2.94 -32.27 -25.31
N ARG A 333 -3.19 -31.24 -26.13
CA ARG A 333 -2.57 -31.06 -27.45
C ARG A 333 -1.07 -30.88 -27.38
N VAL A 334 -0.55 -30.28 -26.29
CA VAL A 334 0.88 -30.05 -26.06
C VAL A 334 1.41 -31.10 -25.10
N ARG A 335 2.53 -31.77 -25.42
CA ARG A 335 3.21 -32.71 -24.52
C ARG A 335 3.65 -31.98 -23.24
N PHE A 336 3.36 -32.55 -22.07
CA PHE A 336 3.65 -31.91 -20.77
C PHE A 336 5.11 -31.53 -20.62
N ALA A 337 6.04 -32.39 -21.03
CA ALA A 337 7.48 -32.09 -20.95
C ALA A 337 7.85 -30.81 -21.72
N LYS A 338 7.33 -30.63 -22.94
CA LYS A 338 7.58 -29.41 -23.72
C LYS A 338 7.03 -28.16 -23.02
N LEU A 339 5.80 -28.26 -22.49
CA LEU A 339 5.20 -27.15 -21.74
C LEU A 339 6.00 -26.83 -20.46
N ALA A 340 6.40 -27.86 -19.71
CA ALA A 340 7.18 -27.68 -18.49
C ALA A 340 8.56 -27.04 -18.78
N CYS A 341 9.28 -27.51 -19.80
CA CYS A 341 10.54 -26.89 -20.21
C CYS A 341 10.37 -25.43 -20.63
N ALA A 342 9.33 -25.14 -21.45
CA ALA A 342 9.05 -23.76 -21.87
C ALA A 342 8.64 -22.87 -20.68
N ALA A 343 7.83 -23.38 -19.77
CA ALA A 343 7.45 -22.66 -18.55
C ALA A 343 8.66 -22.40 -17.63
N CYS A 344 9.54 -23.37 -17.45
CA CYS A 344 10.77 -23.20 -16.67
C CYS A 344 11.71 -22.17 -17.32
N ALA A 345 11.93 -22.25 -18.64
CA ALA A 345 12.76 -21.28 -19.36
C ALA A 345 12.20 -19.86 -19.24
N LEU A 346 10.88 -19.71 -19.39
CA LEU A 346 10.21 -18.43 -19.24
C LEU A 346 10.25 -17.91 -17.80
N ALA A 347 10.09 -18.79 -16.81
CA ALA A 347 10.21 -18.42 -15.40
C ALA A 347 11.64 -17.92 -15.08
N VAL A 348 12.67 -18.62 -15.56
CA VAL A 348 14.08 -18.17 -15.43
C VAL A 348 14.28 -16.81 -16.11
N GLY A 349 13.70 -16.60 -17.30
CA GLY A 349 13.78 -15.33 -18.01
C GLY A 349 13.10 -14.18 -17.25
N LEU A 350 11.89 -14.40 -16.73
CA LEU A 350 11.14 -13.42 -15.95
C LEU A 350 11.83 -13.07 -14.62
N VAL A 351 12.34 -14.09 -13.91
CA VAL A 351 13.10 -13.88 -12.67
C VAL A 351 14.42 -13.15 -12.96
N GLY A 352 15.15 -13.55 -14.01
CA GLY A 352 16.39 -12.86 -14.42
C GLY A 352 16.14 -11.41 -14.82
N PHE A 353 15.06 -11.14 -15.55
CA PHE A 353 14.66 -9.78 -15.93
C PHE A 353 14.27 -8.94 -14.71
N GLY A 354 13.50 -9.51 -13.78
CA GLY A 354 13.18 -8.86 -12.52
C GLY A 354 14.40 -8.58 -11.66
N ALA A 355 15.30 -9.56 -11.52
CA ALA A 355 16.55 -9.38 -10.78
C ALA A 355 17.45 -8.29 -11.40
N TRP A 356 17.47 -8.18 -12.72
CA TRP A 356 18.19 -7.10 -13.40
C TRP A 356 17.60 -5.72 -13.07
N GLY A 357 16.27 -5.59 -13.06
CA GLY A 357 15.60 -4.34 -12.68
C GLY A 357 15.83 -3.95 -11.21
N ASP A 358 15.86 -4.94 -10.31
CA ASP A 358 16.13 -4.75 -8.88
C ASP A 358 17.60 -4.31 -8.65
N VAL A 359 18.59 -5.09 -9.10
CA VAL A 359 20.03 -4.82 -8.92
C VAL A 359 20.46 -3.48 -9.55
N LYS A 360 19.74 -3.02 -10.56
CA LYS A 360 19.98 -1.74 -11.22
C LYS A 360 19.07 -0.61 -10.71
N GLU A 361 18.51 -0.76 -9.51
CA GLU A 361 17.72 0.28 -8.82
C GLU A 361 16.65 0.90 -9.75
N GLY A 362 15.85 0.03 -10.37
CA GLY A 362 14.78 0.45 -11.27
C GLY A 362 15.24 0.98 -12.62
N LEU A 363 16.50 0.77 -13.00
CA LEU A 363 17.04 1.16 -14.31
C LEU A 363 16.82 2.65 -14.65
N PRO A 364 17.35 3.61 -13.89
CA PRO A 364 17.19 5.04 -14.20
C PRO A 364 17.64 5.42 -15.62
N SER A 365 18.64 4.69 -16.16
CA SER A 365 19.18 4.92 -17.50
C SER A 365 18.18 4.72 -18.65
N ARG A 366 17.02 4.08 -18.40
CA ARG A 366 15.94 3.91 -19.40
C ARG A 366 15.12 5.19 -19.62
N LEU A 367 15.17 6.11 -18.66
CA LEU A 367 14.44 7.36 -18.73
C LEU A 367 15.14 8.36 -19.68
N PRO A 368 14.39 9.27 -20.33
CA PRO A 368 14.97 10.42 -21.00
C PRO A 368 15.87 11.22 -20.05
N ASN A 369 16.96 11.78 -20.56
CA ASN A 369 17.95 12.47 -19.73
C ASN A 369 17.36 13.59 -18.87
N ASN A 370 16.45 14.41 -19.43
CA ASN A 370 15.77 15.48 -18.70
C ASN A 370 14.93 14.96 -17.53
N VAL A 371 14.23 13.85 -17.69
CA VAL A 371 13.43 13.24 -16.61
C VAL A 371 14.34 12.66 -15.53
N ARG A 372 15.39 11.95 -15.95
CA ARG A 372 16.36 11.37 -15.02
C ARG A 372 17.04 12.46 -14.19
N GLU A 373 17.58 13.50 -14.82
CA GLU A 373 18.19 14.62 -14.12
C GLU A 373 17.22 15.33 -13.19
N PHE A 374 15.95 15.45 -13.57
CA PHE A 374 14.91 16.01 -12.71
C PHE A 374 14.72 15.18 -11.45
N VAL A 375 14.53 13.85 -11.58
CA VAL A 375 14.36 12.95 -10.44
C VAL A 375 15.61 12.94 -9.55
N ASP A 376 16.80 12.82 -10.13
CA ASP A 376 18.08 12.79 -9.38
C ASP A 376 18.31 14.09 -8.56
N ARG A 377 17.94 15.25 -9.11
CA ARG A 377 18.10 16.56 -8.44
C ARG A 377 17.08 16.83 -7.35
N THR A 378 15.97 16.10 -7.32
CA THR A 378 14.88 16.34 -6.39
C THR A 378 14.86 15.36 -5.21
N THR A 379 15.71 14.36 -5.20
CA THR A 379 15.89 13.47 -4.05
C THR A 379 16.49 14.25 -2.88
N TRP A 380 16.00 13.94 -1.69
CA TRP A 380 16.60 14.45 -0.46
C TRP A 380 17.19 13.28 0.34
N ASN A 381 18.30 13.51 1.01
CA ASN A 381 18.91 12.55 1.93
C ASN A 381 19.62 13.37 3.03
N ASP A 382 19.51 12.88 4.27
CA ASP A 382 20.14 13.52 5.41
C ASP A 382 20.67 12.46 6.39
N HIS A 383 22.00 12.42 6.54
CA HIS A 383 22.67 11.51 7.47
C HIS A 383 22.48 11.88 8.95
N CYS A 384 21.95 13.08 9.24
CA CYS A 384 21.60 13.53 10.58
C CYS A 384 20.14 13.24 10.97
N LEU A 385 19.39 12.55 10.13
CA LEU A 385 18.08 12.02 10.49
C LEU A 385 18.22 10.64 11.13
N PHE A 386 18.11 10.58 12.45
CA PHE A 386 18.13 9.30 13.16
C PHE A 386 16.86 8.52 12.91
N GLN A 387 17.01 7.21 12.66
CA GLN A 387 15.92 6.29 12.41
C GLN A 387 15.61 5.47 13.68
N ARG A 388 14.43 4.89 13.74
CA ARG A 388 13.99 4.02 14.85
C ARG A 388 14.96 2.89 15.18
N GLU A 389 15.63 2.36 14.15
CA GLU A 389 16.50 1.18 14.24
C GLU A 389 17.89 1.52 14.79
N ASP A 390 18.29 2.79 14.75
CA ASP A 390 19.62 3.24 15.15
C ASP A 390 19.79 3.41 16.66
N GLY A 391 18.70 3.27 17.43
CA GLY A 391 18.67 3.61 18.85
C GLY A 391 18.70 5.13 19.07
N ILE A 392 18.93 5.56 20.32
CA ILE A 392 19.06 6.99 20.64
C ILE A 392 20.54 7.34 20.70
N PRO A 393 21.06 8.13 19.75
CA PRO A 393 22.47 8.52 19.74
C PRO A 393 22.83 9.44 20.90
N ALA A 394 24.13 9.64 21.09
CA ALA A 394 24.60 10.78 21.88
C ALA A 394 24.18 12.08 21.17
N LEU A 395 23.45 12.95 21.87
CA LEU A 395 22.99 14.22 21.32
C LEU A 395 23.86 15.38 21.86
N PRO A 396 24.29 16.24 20.96
CA PRO A 396 24.27 16.13 19.50
C PRO A 396 25.35 15.18 18.99
N SER A 397 25.13 14.54 17.83
CA SER A 397 26.21 13.88 17.12
C SER A 397 27.17 14.93 16.58
N MET A 398 28.48 14.69 16.69
CA MET A 398 29.49 15.62 16.16
C MET A 398 29.35 15.87 14.65
N GLU A 399 28.87 14.89 13.91
CA GLU A 399 28.62 14.97 12.48
C GLU A 399 27.43 15.89 12.12
N CYS A 400 26.57 16.17 13.12
CA CYS A 400 25.37 17.00 12.97
C CYS A 400 25.53 18.39 13.62
N MET A 401 26.78 18.77 13.83
CA MET A 401 27.20 20.09 14.32
C MET A 401 28.00 20.82 13.23
N PHE A 402 27.42 21.87 12.68
CA PHE A 402 27.97 22.58 11.53
C PHE A 402 28.47 23.97 11.90
N ASN A 403 29.64 24.36 11.41
CA ASN A 403 30.24 25.71 11.60
C ASN A 403 30.27 26.17 13.08
N ILE A 404 30.48 25.23 14.02
CA ILE A 404 30.53 25.52 15.45
C ILE A 404 31.79 26.33 15.77
N GLY A 405 31.65 27.36 16.64
CA GLY A 405 32.75 28.28 17.00
C GLY A 405 32.67 29.63 16.30
N SER A 406 31.67 29.85 15.46
CA SER A 406 31.39 31.14 14.79
C SER A 406 30.77 32.22 15.72
N GLY A 407 30.48 31.89 16.97
CA GLY A 407 29.83 32.76 17.96
C GLY A 407 28.38 32.39 18.17
N ARG A 408 27.48 32.81 17.28
CA ARG A 408 26.04 32.50 17.34
C ARG A 408 25.75 31.09 16.84
N THR A 409 24.88 30.34 17.52
CA THR A 409 24.48 28.97 17.13
C THR A 409 22.98 28.82 17.16
N ILE A 410 22.42 28.21 16.12
CA ILE A 410 20.99 27.92 15.95
C ILE A 410 20.80 26.40 15.90
N ALA A 411 19.75 25.89 16.54
CA ALA A 411 19.40 24.47 16.45
C ALA A 411 18.15 24.24 15.59
N VAL A 412 18.15 23.15 14.86
CA VAL A 412 16.94 22.60 14.23
C VAL A 412 16.53 21.36 15.03
N TRP A 413 15.34 21.38 15.62
CA TRP A 413 14.77 20.26 16.36
C TRP A 413 13.47 19.82 15.71
N GLY A 414 13.39 18.53 15.31
CA GLY A 414 12.22 18.05 14.62
C GLY A 414 12.32 16.62 14.11
N ASP A 415 11.43 16.32 13.14
CA ASP A 415 11.39 15.05 12.44
C ASP A 415 12.05 15.12 11.04
N SER A 416 11.64 14.23 10.15
CA SER A 416 12.15 14.16 8.79
C SER A 416 11.88 15.42 7.95
N ILE A 417 10.85 16.22 8.28
CA ILE A 417 10.63 17.51 7.61
C ILE A 417 11.71 18.50 8.05
N GLY A 418 12.03 18.53 9.35
CA GLY A 418 13.16 19.31 9.85
C GLY A 418 14.48 18.90 9.19
N ALA A 419 14.70 17.59 9.02
CA ALA A 419 15.86 17.08 8.30
C ALA A 419 15.87 17.52 6.83
N SER A 420 14.74 17.52 6.13
CA SER A 420 14.68 17.90 4.70
C SER A 420 15.01 19.39 4.43
N ILE A 421 14.80 20.26 5.41
CA ILE A 421 15.15 21.69 5.29
C ILE A 421 16.55 22.01 5.83
N SER A 422 17.13 21.13 6.63
CA SER A 422 18.42 21.35 7.32
C SER A 422 19.59 21.64 6.38
N PRO A 423 19.77 20.96 5.23
CA PRO A 423 20.87 21.29 4.32
C PRO A 423 20.84 22.72 3.78
N ALA A 424 19.64 23.24 3.47
CA ALA A 424 19.48 24.62 3.00
C ALA A 424 19.71 25.65 4.14
N LEU A 425 19.22 25.35 5.33
CA LEU A 425 19.48 26.16 6.54
C LEU A 425 20.97 26.19 6.86
N GLN A 426 21.66 25.03 6.74
CA GLN A 426 23.11 24.96 6.94
C GLN A 426 23.87 25.89 5.99
N GLU A 427 23.52 25.89 4.70
CA GLU A 427 24.14 26.76 3.70
C GLU A 427 23.85 28.24 3.98
N GLU A 428 22.61 28.55 4.37
CA GLU A 428 22.20 29.92 4.69
C GLU A 428 22.93 30.46 5.95
N PHE A 429 23.00 29.68 7.01
CA PHE A 429 23.67 30.06 8.26
C PHE A 429 25.19 30.12 8.08
N LYS A 430 25.78 29.24 7.27
CA LYS A 430 27.20 29.30 6.94
C LYS A 430 27.56 30.61 6.22
N ARG A 431 26.73 31.10 5.29
CA ARG A 431 26.92 32.37 4.59
C ARG A 431 26.96 33.56 5.57
N ARG A 432 26.22 33.47 6.67
CA ARG A 432 26.14 34.49 7.74
C ARG A 432 27.12 34.25 8.89
N ASN A 433 28.00 33.25 8.76
CA ASN A 433 28.96 32.84 9.80
C ASN A 433 28.24 32.42 11.11
N ILE A 434 27.16 31.68 11.03
CA ILE A 434 26.36 31.16 12.14
C ILE A 434 26.55 29.64 12.22
N GLY A 435 26.70 29.10 13.44
CA GLY A 435 26.73 27.67 13.70
C GLY A 435 25.34 27.05 13.68
N MET A 436 25.25 25.80 13.29
CA MET A 436 24.01 25.04 13.31
C MET A 436 24.19 23.69 14.01
N VAL A 437 23.19 23.31 14.80
CA VAL A 437 23.07 21.96 15.39
C VAL A 437 21.78 21.35 14.90
N GLN A 438 21.85 20.13 14.38
CA GLN A 438 20.68 19.39 13.93
C GLN A 438 20.33 18.27 14.90
N LEU A 439 19.07 18.28 15.37
CA LEU A 439 18.47 17.33 16.30
C LEU A 439 17.20 16.78 15.65
N THR A 440 17.32 15.79 14.75
CA THR A 440 16.18 15.27 13.99
C THR A 440 16.06 13.75 14.12
N HIS A 441 14.82 13.28 14.36
CA HIS A 441 14.50 11.85 14.48
C HIS A 441 13.22 11.52 13.72
N GLY A 442 13.23 10.45 12.94
CA GLY A 442 12.11 10.04 12.10
C GLY A 442 10.81 9.87 12.89
N PHE A 443 9.74 10.51 12.41
CA PHE A 443 8.40 10.51 13.02
C PHE A 443 8.29 11.07 14.44
N CYS A 444 9.28 11.85 14.89
CA CYS A 444 9.32 12.47 16.21
C CYS A 444 9.03 13.96 16.11
N ALA A 445 7.81 14.40 16.29
CA ALA A 445 7.51 15.82 16.46
C ALA A 445 8.19 16.35 17.72
N PRO A 446 8.72 17.60 17.71
CA PRO A 446 9.45 18.18 18.86
C PRO A 446 8.47 18.64 19.96
N ILE A 447 7.77 17.69 20.57
CA ILE A 447 6.79 17.89 21.65
C ILE A 447 7.09 16.88 22.76
N LEU A 448 7.28 17.36 23.98
CA LEU A 448 7.45 16.51 25.15
C LEU A 448 6.15 15.78 25.51
N GLY A 449 6.26 14.55 26.01
CA GLY A 449 5.12 13.75 26.45
C GLY A 449 4.21 13.28 25.33
N VAL A 450 4.56 13.51 24.04
CA VAL A 450 3.73 13.08 22.90
C VAL A 450 4.57 12.29 21.91
N SER A 451 4.08 11.11 21.55
CA SER A 451 4.73 10.25 20.55
C SER A 451 3.71 9.47 19.73
N VAL A 452 4.10 9.06 18.52
CA VAL A 452 3.29 8.17 17.69
C VAL A 452 3.43 6.76 18.23
N ALA A 453 2.34 6.19 18.75
CA ALA A 453 2.31 4.82 19.24
C ALA A 453 2.27 3.83 18.07
N ARG A 454 3.44 3.40 17.63
CA ARG A 454 3.65 2.26 16.75
C ARG A 454 4.74 1.41 17.38
N ASP A 455 4.37 0.29 17.99
CA ASP A 455 5.29 -0.69 18.57
C ASP A 455 6.31 -0.09 19.59
N GLU A 456 7.44 -0.75 19.81
CA GLU A 456 8.50 -0.34 20.74
C GLU A 456 9.15 1.03 20.41
N GLY A 457 8.93 1.59 19.22
CA GLY A 457 9.52 2.86 18.78
C GLY A 457 8.93 4.12 19.40
N ALA A 458 7.77 4.07 20.06
CA ALA A 458 7.22 5.21 20.78
C ALA A 458 8.13 5.65 21.94
N ALA A 459 8.72 4.71 22.65
CA ALA A 459 9.64 4.98 23.76
C ALA A 459 10.90 5.75 23.31
N ASN A 460 11.41 5.49 22.11
CA ASN A 460 12.61 6.16 21.59
C ASN A 460 12.33 7.65 21.28
N CYS A 461 11.13 7.98 20.78
CA CYS A 461 10.78 9.37 20.49
C CYS A 461 10.71 10.25 21.75
N GLU A 462 10.06 9.76 22.81
CA GLU A 462 9.99 10.49 24.08
C GLU A 462 11.38 10.74 24.68
N GLU A 463 12.20 9.68 24.72
CA GLU A 463 13.57 9.78 25.24
C GLU A 463 14.44 10.69 24.35
N PHE A 464 14.29 10.63 23.01
CA PHE A 464 14.97 11.54 22.10
C PHE A 464 14.61 13.00 22.39
N ASN A 465 13.33 13.33 22.47
CA ASN A 465 12.86 14.69 22.73
C ASN A 465 13.33 15.20 24.10
N ARG A 466 13.33 14.35 25.12
CA ARG A 466 13.85 14.70 26.45
C ARG A 466 15.34 15.04 26.39
N ARG A 467 16.19 14.21 25.75
CA ARG A 467 17.62 14.46 25.60
C ARG A 467 17.91 15.70 24.74
N ALA A 468 17.12 15.92 23.69
CA ALA A 468 17.25 17.12 22.86
C ALA A 468 16.98 18.40 23.67
N LEU A 469 15.93 18.41 24.49
CA LEU A 469 15.65 19.55 25.38
C LEU A 469 16.75 19.74 26.42
N ASP A 470 17.23 18.66 27.08
CA ASP A 470 18.30 18.74 28.09
C ASP A 470 19.58 19.34 27.47
N TYR A 471 19.94 18.91 26.26
CA TYR A 471 21.08 19.50 25.53
C TYR A 471 20.83 20.96 25.21
N LEU A 472 19.67 21.30 24.64
CA LEU A 472 19.35 22.69 24.26
C LEU A 472 19.38 23.61 25.49
N ALA A 473 18.83 23.19 26.60
CA ALA A 473 18.81 23.94 27.85
C ALA A 473 20.24 24.23 28.38
N ALA A 474 21.15 23.26 28.25
CA ALA A 474 22.53 23.38 28.76
C ALA A 474 23.52 24.03 27.75
N SER A 475 23.12 24.20 26.49
CA SER A 475 23.98 24.67 25.39
C SER A 475 23.96 26.17 25.20
N ASN A 476 24.96 26.70 24.43
CA ASN A 476 25.00 28.09 23.98
C ASN A 476 24.16 28.36 22.72
N VAL A 477 23.23 27.44 22.37
CA VAL A 477 22.27 27.68 21.29
C VAL A 477 21.39 28.87 21.66
N GLU A 478 21.23 29.82 20.74
CA GLU A 478 20.42 31.03 20.99
C GLU A 478 18.99 30.85 20.47
N THR A 479 18.85 30.20 19.35
CA THR A 479 17.55 30.03 18.68
C THR A 479 17.30 28.55 18.36
N VAL A 480 16.06 28.11 18.54
CA VAL A 480 15.63 26.74 18.22
C VAL A 480 14.52 26.81 17.16
N ILE A 481 14.77 26.19 16.01
CA ILE A 481 13.79 26.02 14.93
C ILE A 481 13.07 24.72 15.13
N LEU A 482 11.75 24.75 15.38
CA LEU A 482 10.89 23.58 15.49
C LEU A 482 10.24 23.30 14.15
N SER A 483 10.44 22.09 13.62
CA SER A 483 9.88 21.68 12.33
C SER A 483 9.50 20.21 12.33
N ALA A 484 8.25 19.90 11.94
CA ALA A 484 7.77 18.52 11.88
C ALA A 484 6.73 18.32 10.79
N SER A 485 6.48 17.04 10.47
CA SER A 485 5.38 16.59 9.61
C SER A 485 4.05 16.68 10.36
N TRP A 486 3.63 17.88 10.73
CA TRP A 486 2.47 18.13 11.60
C TRP A 486 1.20 17.48 11.11
N VAL A 487 0.96 17.46 9.79
CA VAL A 487 -0.21 16.81 9.16
C VAL A 487 -0.14 15.30 9.34
N SER A 488 1.01 14.69 9.01
CA SER A 488 1.20 13.24 9.14
C SER A 488 1.19 12.78 10.60
N PHE A 489 1.74 13.60 11.49
CA PHE A 489 1.75 13.36 12.92
C PHE A 489 0.32 13.24 13.47
N LEU A 490 -0.56 14.19 13.13
CA LEU A 490 -1.97 14.17 13.57
C LEU A 490 -2.83 13.11 12.86
N ALA A 491 -2.38 12.57 11.74
CA ALA A 491 -3.03 11.48 11.02
C ALA A 491 -2.56 10.09 11.46
N ALA A 492 -1.69 10.01 12.49
CA ALA A 492 -1.21 8.74 13.00
C ALA A 492 -2.37 7.88 13.54
N PRO A 493 -2.37 6.55 13.32
CA PRO A 493 -3.46 5.67 13.76
C PRO A 493 -3.57 5.58 15.29
N TYR A 494 -2.46 5.72 15.98
CA TYR A 494 -2.39 5.77 17.43
C TYR A 494 -1.38 6.81 17.88
N MET A 495 -1.69 7.49 18.99
CA MET A 495 -0.81 8.47 19.61
C MET A 495 -0.77 8.24 21.10
N GLN A 496 0.42 8.26 21.67
CA GLN A 496 0.63 8.25 23.09
C GLN A 496 0.81 9.70 23.56
N ILE A 497 0.00 10.11 24.53
CA ILE A 497 0.09 11.41 25.19
C ILE A 497 0.28 11.12 26.67
N ASP A 498 1.42 11.57 27.22
CA ASP A 498 1.91 11.19 28.54
C ASP A 498 1.99 9.65 28.69
N SER A 499 1.09 9.04 29.42
CA SER A 499 1.04 7.57 29.59
C SER A 499 -0.17 6.90 28.92
N GLU A 500 -1.04 7.67 28.26
CA GLU A 500 -2.28 7.18 27.66
C GLU A 500 -2.17 7.06 26.14
N VAL A 501 -2.73 5.98 25.58
CA VAL A 501 -2.74 5.72 24.13
C VAL A 501 -4.12 6.00 23.56
N TYR A 502 -4.18 6.88 22.56
CA TYR A 502 -5.38 7.30 21.88
C TYR A 502 -5.39 6.77 20.44
N ALA A 503 -6.53 6.24 19.99
CA ALA A 503 -6.75 5.88 18.60
C ALA A 503 -7.07 7.11 17.73
N ASN A 504 -6.84 6.99 16.42
CA ASN A 504 -7.20 8.04 15.47
C ASN A 504 -8.70 8.38 15.58
N GLY A 505 -9.03 9.68 15.64
CA GLY A 505 -10.39 10.19 15.87
C GLY A 505 -10.74 10.48 17.33
N ALA A 506 -10.03 9.87 18.30
CA ALA A 506 -10.16 10.15 19.72
C ALA A 506 -8.99 10.97 20.29
N ILE A 507 -8.04 11.39 19.45
CA ILE A 507 -6.82 12.11 19.85
C ILE A 507 -7.19 13.50 20.36
N PRO A 508 -6.94 13.84 21.64
CA PRO A 508 -7.29 15.11 22.26
C PRO A 508 -6.32 16.21 21.80
N LEU A 509 -6.72 17.00 20.80
CA LEU A 509 -5.89 18.05 20.21
C LEU A 509 -5.41 19.08 21.25
N GLN A 510 -6.25 19.38 22.26
CA GLN A 510 -5.93 20.31 23.32
C GLN A 510 -4.76 19.80 24.20
N SER A 511 -4.73 18.51 24.54
CA SER A 511 -3.62 17.96 25.34
C SER A 511 -2.28 18.05 24.58
N ILE A 512 -2.30 17.80 23.26
CA ILE A 512 -1.09 17.98 22.44
C ILE A 512 -0.69 19.46 22.41
N ALA A 513 -1.64 20.39 22.30
CA ALA A 513 -1.38 21.83 22.31
C ALA A 513 -0.78 22.29 23.64
N ASP A 514 -1.24 21.74 24.75
CA ASP A 514 -0.72 22.05 26.07
C ASP A 514 0.72 21.53 26.26
N ASN A 515 1.03 20.32 25.79
CA ASN A 515 2.38 19.75 25.79
C ASN A 515 3.34 20.53 24.84
N LEU A 516 2.85 21.00 23.70
CA LEU A 516 3.62 21.88 22.83
C LEU A 516 3.93 23.22 23.51
N ARG A 517 2.93 23.82 24.16
CA ARG A 517 3.11 25.07 24.93
C ARG A 517 4.14 24.89 26.04
N GLU A 518 4.06 23.80 26.80
CA GLU A 518 5.04 23.48 27.84
C GLU A 518 6.45 23.33 27.24
N THR A 519 6.55 22.62 26.11
CA THR A 519 7.85 22.45 25.43
C THR A 519 8.47 23.78 25.04
N VAL A 520 7.70 24.69 24.44
CA VAL A 520 8.16 26.03 24.06
C VAL A 520 8.52 26.85 25.29
N GLN A 521 7.68 26.89 26.32
CA GLN A 521 7.96 27.63 27.57
C GLN A 521 9.23 27.13 28.26
N ARG A 522 9.52 25.84 28.23
CA ARG A 522 10.77 25.30 28.78
C ARG A 522 12.00 25.77 28.01
N LEU A 523 11.93 25.91 26.69
CA LEU A 523 12.99 26.49 25.86
C LEU A 523 13.18 28.00 26.20
N GLU A 524 12.09 28.77 26.23
CA GLU A 524 12.11 30.20 26.51
C GLU A 524 12.63 30.50 27.94
N ALA A 525 12.27 29.65 28.92
CA ALA A 525 12.77 29.76 30.30
C ALA A 525 14.29 29.61 30.40
N THR A 526 14.95 29.01 29.41
CA THR A 526 16.41 28.91 29.29
C THR A 526 17.02 30.02 28.40
N GLY A 527 16.22 31.03 28.04
CA GLY A 527 16.64 32.15 27.22
C GLY A 527 16.74 31.88 25.72
N LYS A 528 16.11 30.81 25.23
CA LYS A 528 16.11 30.46 23.79
C LYS A 528 14.97 31.16 23.07
N GLN A 529 15.28 31.74 21.91
CA GLN A 529 14.26 32.18 20.96
C GLN A 529 13.72 30.93 20.21
N VAL A 530 12.40 30.86 20.01
CA VAL A 530 11.77 29.77 19.27
C VAL A 530 11.21 30.28 17.96
N VAL A 531 11.52 29.57 16.87
CA VAL A 531 10.92 29.74 15.55
C VAL A 531 10.24 28.45 15.16
N ILE A 532 9.01 28.51 14.67
CA ILE A 532 8.29 27.33 14.25
C ILE A 532 7.97 27.38 12.76
N VAL A 533 8.28 26.27 12.06
CA VAL A 533 7.90 26.08 10.67
C VAL A 533 6.53 25.40 10.64
N TYR A 534 5.55 26.09 10.11
CA TYR A 534 4.18 25.63 9.96
C TYR A 534 4.07 24.53 8.90
N PRO A 535 2.97 23.75 8.88
CA PRO A 535 2.84 22.63 7.97
C PRO A 535 2.66 23.03 6.50
N ALA A 536 3.34 22.31 5.62
CA ALA A 536 2.90 22.15 4.23
C ALA A 536 1.89 20.99 4.12
N PRO A 537 1.09 20.93 3.06
CA PRO A 537 0.18 19.81 2.81
C PRO A 537 0.92 18.49 2.70
N ARG A 538 0.23 17.42 3.08
CA ARG A 538 0.63 16.06 2.71
C ARG A 538 -0.12 15.67 1.45
N PHE A 539 0.61 15.24 0.45
CA PHE A 539 0.05 14.82 -0.84
C PHE A 539 -0.22 13.33 -0.88
N ASP A 540 -1.26 12.92 -1.60
CA ASP A 540 -1.58 11.50 -1.79
C ASP A 540 -0.53 10.79 -2.66
N LYS A 541 0.09 11.52 -3.59
CA LYS A 541 1.15 11.02 -4.47
C LYS A 541 2.41 11.89 -4.35
N PRO A 542 3.60 11.31 -4.56
CA PRO A 542 4.82 12.10 -4.66
C PRO A 542 4.72 13.18 -5.74
N VAL A 543 5.00 14.43 -5.37
CA VAL A 543 4.90 15.57 -6.32
C VAL A 543 5.89 15.42 -7.46
N VAL A 544 7.11 14.96 -7.15
CA VAL A 544 8.14 14.66 -8.17
C VAL A 544 7.65 13.62 -9.17
N ASP A 545 6.97 12.56 -8.71
CA ASP A 545 6.45 11.51 -9.58
C ASP A 545 5.36 12.04 -10.53
N LEU A 546 4.48 12.90 -10.01
CA LEU A 546 3.44 13.54 -10.81
C LEU A 546 4.05 14.44 -11.89
N MET A 547 5.04 15.24 -11.55
CA MET A 547 5.75 16.11 -12.48
C MET A 547 6.59 15.31 -13.49
N ALA A 548 7.37 14.33 -13.04
CA ALA A 548 8.15 13.45 -13.90
C ALA A 548 7.26 12.66 -14.87
N SER A 549 6.09 12.21 -14.42
CA SER A 549 5.09 11.57 -15.30
C SER A 549 4.54 12.52 -16.37
N ARG A 550 4.40 13.82 -16.08
CA ARG A 550 4.04 14.84 -17.09
C ARG A 550 5.18 15.06 -18.08
N MET A 551 6.43 15.12 -17.61
CA MET A 551 7.60 15.20 -18.50
C MET A 551 7.69 13.99 -19.45
N LEU A 552 7.42 12.78 -18.95
CA LEU A 552 7.34 11.57 -19.80
C LEU A 552 6.21 11.64 -20.85
N ARG A 553 5.21 12.50 -20.65
CA ARG A 553 4.14 12.76 -21.62
C ARG A 553 4.43 13.90 -22.60
N GLY A 554 5.60 14.52 -22.49
CA GLY A 554 6.06 15.57 -23.38
C GLY A 554 5.83 17.00 -22.88
N ASP A 555 5.47 17.18 -21.61
CA ASP A 555 5.45 18.49 -20.95
C ASP A 555 6.88 18.81 -20.47
N PRO A 556 7.58 19.80 -21.07
CA PRO A 556 8.99 20.05 -20.73
C PRO A 556 9.20 20.73 -19.38
N ALA A 557 8.19 21.44 -18.88
CA ALA A 557 8.26 22.25 -17.66
C ALA A 557 6.93 22.16 -16.87
N PRO A 558 6.59 20.98 -16.34
CA PRO A 558 5.33 20.79 -15.63
C PRO A 558 5.26 21.63 -14.38
N SER A 559 4.05 22.07 -14.04
CA SER A 559 3.74 22.71 -12.76
C SER A 559 2.76 21.84 -11.99
N PHE A 560 2.88 21.84 -10.66
CA PHE A 560 1.95 21.16 -9.76
C PHE A 560 1.25 22.19 -8.89
N GLU A 561 -0.01 22.42 -9.20
CA GLU A 561 -0.91 23.32 -8.49
C GLU A 561 -1.81 22.53 -7.54
N PHE A 562 -2.03 23.07 -6.34
CA PHE A 562 -2.91 22.54 -5.31
C PHE A 562 -3.86 23.67 -4.90
N SER A 563 -5.16 23.41 -4.87
CA SER A 563 -6.10 24.50 -4.58
C SER A 563 -5.91 25.02 -3.16
N LYS A 564 -6.17 26.32 -2.95
CA LYS A 564 -6.09 26.90 -1.61
C LYS A 564 -7.09 26.24 -0.64
N ALA A 565 -8.27 25.87 -1.11
CA ALA A 565 -9.26 25.16 -0.31
C ALA A 565 -8.76 23.76 0.12
N ASP A 566 -8.08 23.03 -0.77
CA ASP A 566 -7.47 21.75 -0.43
C ASP A 566 -6.29 21.93 0.52
N PHE A 567 -5.51 23.00 0.36
CA PHE A 567 -4.45 23.36 1.32
C PHE A 567 -5.02 23.53 2.72
N GLU A 568 -6.06 24.37 2.86
CA GLU A 568 -6.72 24.63 4.14
C GLU A 568 -7.37 23.36 4.72
N ALA A 569 -8.03 22.56 3.90
CA ALA A 569 -8.63 21.30 4.33
C ALA A 569 -7.58 20.28 4.81
N ASN A 570 -6.43 20.20 4.14
CA ASN A 570 -5.36 19.28 4.47
C ASN A 570 -4.57 19.71 5.73
N THR A 571 -4.29 21.00 5.86
CA THR A 571 -3.42 21.54 6.92
C THR A 571 -4.19 22.09 8.12
N GLY A 572 -5.49 22.37 7.99
CA GLY A 572 -6.28 23.14 8.96
C GLY A 572 -6.23 22.61 10.39
N ARG A 573 -6.27 21.27 10.57
CA ARG A 573 -6.15 20.65 11.90
C ARG A 573 -4.76 20.88 12.52
N ALA A 574 -3.71 20.88 11.73
CA ALA A 574 -2.35 21.16 12.19
C ALA A 574 -2.15 22.65 12.48
N TYR A 575 -2.71 23.55 11.68
CA TYR A 575 -2.77 24.98 11.99
C TYR A 575 -3.53 25.26 13.28
N GLN A 576 -4.66 24.59 13.52
CA GLN A 576 -5.40 24.70 14.78
C GLN A 576 -4.56 24.28 15.98
N LEU A 577 -3.84 23.15 15.90
CA LEU A 577 -2.93 22.70 16.94
C LEU A 577 -1.90 23.77 17.26
N LEU A 578 -1.16 24.24 16.25
CA LEU A 578 -0.07 25.21 16.43
C LEU A 578 -0.58 26.54 16.97
N ASN A 579 -1.69 27.05 16.42
CA ASN A 579 -2.28 28.31 16.88
C ASN A 579 -2.81 28.26 18.32
N SER A 580 -3.28 27.09 18.79
CA SER A 580 -3.74 26.92 20.17
C SER A 580 -2.62 26.58 21.15
N GLY A 581 -1.53 25.95 20.68
CA GLY A 581 -0.40 25.51 21.50
C GLY A 581 0.70 26.53 21.67
N LEU A 582 0.83 27.50 20.74
CA LEU A 582 1.97 28.45 20.76
C LEU A 582 1.63 29.76 21.46
N PRO A 583 2.58 30.36 22.23
CA PRO A 583 2.51 31.75 22.62
C PRO A 583 2.38 32.69 21.41
N GLN A 584 1.81 33.89 21.64
CA GLN A 584 1.56 34.87 20.55
C GLN A 584 2.82 35.47 19.95
N ASP A 585 3.87 35.52 20.71
CA ASP A 585 5.18 36.14 20.39
C ASP A 585 6.17 35.17 19.74
N VAL A 586 5.81 33.91 19.58
CA VAL A 586 6.66 32.92 18.86
C VAL A 586 6.71 33.25 17.37
N SER A 587 7.91 33.33 16.83
CA SER A 587 8.17 33.56 15.41
C SER A 587 7.66 32.39 14.54
N LYS A 588 7.01 32.71 13.41
CA LYS A 588 6.29 31.72 12.55
C LYS A 588 6.75 31.84 11.11
N VAL A 589 7.18 30.72 10.55
CA VAL A 589 7.40 30.59 9.10
C VAL A 589 6.22 29.85 8.50
N LEU A 590 5.49 30.51 7.61
CA LEU A 590 4.25 30.03 7.02
C LEU A 590 4.46 29.56 5.57
N PRO A 591 4.52 28.26 5.28
CA PRO A 591 4.64 27.75 3.91
C PRO A 591 3.53 28.24 2.97
N GLU A 592 2.34 28.54 3.50
CA GLU A 592 1.26 29.16 2.74
C GLU A 592 1.71 30.47 2.06
N GLN A 593 2.46 31.30 2.73
CA GLN A 593 2.95 32.57 2.18
C GLN A 593 4.05 32.39 1.13
N LEU A 594 4.72 31.24 1.14
CA LEU A 594 5.84 30.94 0.23
C LEU A 594 5.41 30.22 -1.04
N PHE A 595 4.31 29.45 -0.95
CA PHE A 595 3.90 28.56 -2.02
C PHE A 595 2.50 28.87 -2.58
N CYS A 596 1.69 29.69 -1.90
CA CYS A 596 0.35 30.03 -2.37
C CYS A 596 0.26 31.48 -2.88
N ASP A 597 -0.54 31.68 -3.92
CA ASP A 597 -0.89 33.02 -4.39
C ASP A 597 -1.66 33.76 -3.30
N PRO A 598 -1.25 34.98 -2.92
CA PRO A 598 -1.94 35.77 -1.90
C PRO A 598 -3.37 36.18 -2.29
N THR A 599 -3.73 36.09 -3.58
CA THR A 599 -5.09 36.38 -4.03
C THR A 599 -6.05 35.24 -3.70
N SER A 600 -7.29 35.56 -3.37
CA SER A 600 -8.31 34.56 -2.98
C SER A 600 -8.72 33.58 -4.10
N LYS A 601 -8.23 33.79 -5.33
CA LYS A 601 -8.47 32.95 -6.50
C LYS A 601 -7.24 32.13 -6.93
N GLY A 602 -6.09 32.34 -6.28
CA GLY A 602 -4.86 31.68 -6.62
C GLY A 602 -4.72 30.28 -6.01
N GLY A 603 -3.95 29.42 -6.68
CA GLY A 603 -3.55 28.10 -6.19
C GLY A 603 -2.29 28.16 -5.34
N CYS A 604 -1.93 27.03 -4.77
CA CYS A 604 -0.65 26.81 -4.10
C CYS A 604 0.24 25.97 -5.03
N TYR A 605 1.44 26.45 -5.34
CA TYR A 605 2.35 25.81 -6.28
C TYR A 605 3.46 25.08 -5.54
N PHE A 606 3.35 23.76 -5.46
CA PHE A 606 4.38 22.89 -4.90
C PHE A 606 5.32 22.30 -5.96
N GLY A 607 5.13 22.72 -7.20
CA GLY A 607 6.00 22.58 -8.34
C GLY A 607 5.65 23.63 -9.39
N LEU A 608 6.66 24.32 -9.95
CA LEU A 608 6.45 25.40 -10.89
C LEU A 608 7.53 25.39 -11.97
N ASP A 609 7.12 25.46 -13.25
CA ASP A 609 8.01 25.57 -14.41
C ASP A 609 9.14 24.53 -14.43
N GLY A 610 8.83 23.29 -14.11
CA GLY A 610 9.81 22.21 -14.07
C GLY A 610 10.67 22.17 -12.81
N VAL A 611 10.37 22.97 -11.80
CA VAL A 611 11.03 22.93 -10.48
C VAL A 611 10.05 22.36 -9.45
N ALA A 612 10.37 21.21 -8.85
CA ALA A 612 9.59 20.67 -7.74
C ALA A 612 10.08 21.21 -6.41
N TYR A 613 9.17 21.58 -5.52
CA TYR A 613 9.47 22.06 -4.16
C TYR A 613 9.26 20.98 -3.10
N ILE A 614 8.51 19.92 -3.44
CA ILE A 614 8.28 18.75 -2.59
C ILE A 614 8.78 17.51 -3.35
N ALA A 615 9.62 16.71 -2.69
CA ALA A 615 10.26 15.54 -3.27
C ALA A 615 9.29 14.35 -3.38
N ASP A 616 8.63 14.06 -2.28
CA ASP A 616 7.71 12.95 -2.16
C ASP A 616 6.29 13.43 -1.79
N ARG A 617 5.76 12.99 -0.67
CA ARG A 617 4.42 13.37 -0.19
C ARG A 617 4.43 14.54 0.80
N GLY A 618 5.61 15.03 1.21
CA GLY A 618 5.71 16.09 2.20
C GLY A 618 7.11 16.62 2.44
N HIS A 619 8.17 15.89 2.11
CA HIS A 619 9.54 16.34 2.30
C HIS A 619 9.93 17.35 1.22
N TYR A 620 10.62 18.39 1.63
CA TYR A 620 11.09 19.43 0.71
C TYR A 620 12.25 18.92 -0.17
N THR A 621 12.21 19.30 -1.45
CA THR A 621 13.40 19.24 -2.30
C THR A 621 14.39 20.32 -1.86
N ARG A 622 15.59 20.31 -2.44
CA ARG A 622 16.54 21.41 -2.22
C ARG A 622 15.93 22.78 -2.54
N ALA A 623 15.24 22.92 -3.66
CA ALA A 623 14.60 24.19 -4.05
C ALA A 623 13.47 24.60 -3.08
N GLY A 624 12.69 23.65 -2.57
CA GLY A 624 11.69 23.94 -1.55
C GLY A 624 12.31 24.33 -0.20
N ALA A 625 13.34 23.60 0.20
CA ALA A 625 14.09 23.87 1.42
C ALA A 625 14.79 25.25 1.41
N GLU A 626 15.32 25.66 0.25
CA GLU A 626 15.93 27.00 0.07
C GLU A 626 14.90 28.13 0.30
N ARG A 627 13.65 27.96 -0.15
CA ARG A 627 12.57 28.93 0.14
C ARG A 627 12.24 28.99 1.64
N ILE A 628 12.16 27.87 2.31
CA ILE A 628 11.93 27.83 3.77
C ILE A 628 13.12 28.45 4.52
N ALA A 629 14.35 28.11 4.11
CA ALA A 629 15.55 28.65 4.76
C ALA A 629 15.66 30.19 4.61
N ALA A 630 15.30 30.72 3.43
CA ALA A 630 15.24 32.18 3.22
C ALA A 630 14.20 32.84 4.15
N ALA A 631 12.99 32.26 4.25
CA ALA A 631 11.95 32.77 5.14
C ALA A 631 12.34 32.71 6.62
N VAL A 632 13.03 31.65 7.05
CA VAL A 632 13.60 31.53 8.40
C VAL A 632 14.64 32.63 8.62
N ALA A 633 15.51 32.90 7.64
CA ALA A 633 16.52 33.95 7.75
C ALA A 633 15.90 35.36 7.81
N ASP A 634 14.88 35.63 7.00
CA ASP A 634 14.14 36.89 7.02
C ASP A 634 13.45 37.12 8.37
N GLU A 635 12.88 36.06 8.97
CA GLU A 635 12.25 36.13 10.29
C GLU A 635 13.28 36.40 11.42
N LEU A 636 14.47 35.80 11.31
CA LEU A 636 15.51 35.92 12.36
C LEU A 636 16.37 37.18 12.27
N PHE A 637 16.59 37.67 11.05
CA PHE A 637 17.60 38.75 10.83
C PHE A 637 17.01 40.00 10.18
N GLY A 638 15.70 39.98 9.86
CA GLY A 638 15.06 41.03 9.05
C GLY A 638 15.33 40.83 7.55
N ALA A 639 14.50 41.41 6.72
CA ALA A 639 14.69 41.42 5.27
C ALA A 639 15.87 42.32 4.89
N ASP A 640 17.08 41.82 5.06
CA ASP A 640 18.26 42.44 4.45
C ASP A 640 18.13 42.19 2.94
N GLY A 641 18.10 43.25 2.12
CA GLY A 641 17.82 43.28 0.68
C GLY A 641 18.72 42.43 -0.22
N ILE A 642 19.16 41.25 0.23
CA ILE A 642 19.97 40.26 -0.47
C ILE A 642 19.08 39.07 -0.94
N THR A 643 17.93 38.87 -0.35
CA THR A 643 16.98 37.88 -0.84
C THR A 643 16.09 38.50 -1.92
N GLY A 644 16.51 38.37 -3.17
CA GLY A 644 15.55 38.46 -4.26
C GLY A 644 14.42 37.49 -3.95
N SER A 645 13.29 38.02 -3.44
CA SER A 645 12.02 37.32 -3.57
C SER A 645 11.93 36.91 -5.01
N ILE A 646 12.11 35.59 -5.28
CA ILE A 646 11.82 35.07 -6.62
C ILE A 646 10.32 35.28 -6.78
N PRO A 647 9.89 36.28 -7.57
CA PRO A 647 8.47 36.54 -7.71
C PRO A 647 7.84 35.27 -8.29
N LEU A 648 6.74 34.81 -7.67
CA LEU A 648 5.79 33.98 -8.39
C LEU A 648 5.50 34.72 -9.70
N PRO A 649 5.60 34.08 -10.86
CA PRO A 649 5.24 34.75 -12.11
C PRO A 649 3.78 35.19 -12.01
N LEU A 650 3.60 36.49 -11.83
CA LEU A 650 2.32 37.16 -11.94
C LEU A 650 2.04 37.27 -13.44
N ASN A 651 1.32 36.29 -14.03
CA ASN A 651 0.55 36.45 -15.27
C ASN A 651 -0.69 35.56 -15.25
#